data_92abcdb90ad8c152288b999962dba1b5
#
_entry.id   92abcdb90ad8c152288b999962dba1b5
#
_cell.length_a   1.000
_cell.length_b   1.000
_cell.length_c   1.000
_cell.angle_alpha   90.00
_cell.angle_beta   90.00
_cell.angle_gamma   90.00
#
_symmetry.space_group_name_H-M   'P 1'
#
loop_
_entity.id
_entity.type
_entity.pdbx_description
1 polymer ?
#
loop_
_entity_poly.entity_id
_entity_poly.type
_entity_poly.pdbx_seq_one_letter_code
_entity_poly.pdbx_strand_id
1 'polypeptide(L)'
;MSRSSYHNLQLTEVEDILLLILFLVPALHRITCDEATGHVISLDLSELYIHGRIDFECLFRLRSLQRLNLAYNEFDPSPFPYGFDQLTSLTHLNLSHLSFYGQIPLEISRLTTLVSLDLSYNSYWNGSSFEDLKLENPSIGAVVQNLSNLSELYLDGVDILLQGQTLDLPLPPLRKLSLRYCLLSGSIYSSLSHLHFLSELDLSYNNLSSAVPSFPGSLRKLILQDYCGLHGKFPDSVFQLPNIQILDISRNPLLTSYLPEFPPNNTLQKLILSGAGFSGKIPDSVSNLKFLSKLDLSNCNLSGSLPSSLSKLTKLQSLDLSHNRLSGPIPSSYGNELQNLKEISLWNNSLNGTIPSSLFSLPSLHALDLTSNQLSGQLGEFHNASSSQLEYIHLGDNQLQGMIPRFIFQLTKLQILFVSFNNFSGVVELGLFQNLKKLYFLGLSDNNLSVQYGNGNSTFVSIPLIESLLLRSCNISTFPNFLRNQEQLWQLDLSNNKISGEIPKWIWKVGNGSLHYLNLSHNLLQGIEPSPHLSLSDFSVLDISSNKLEGSLPIPPSSIFFFSVSNNNLSGEIPRSVCNATSLIVLDLSHNYFIGQIPPCLGEIGDSLSVLNLQENAFNGTLLQTFKEGCKIQTLDLSGNQLEGQVPRSLANCKMLEVLNLGNNQINDSFPSWIAALPLLRILVLKSNKFHGSIILPQTNQSFPMLQIIDLSSNSFMGGLPSNMFENLKAMMDEDKSQSFLHRTLPGPREMVFYQDTVTVMIKGLDRELTKILSIFTTVDLSNNYFQGDIPKSIGFLKSLHLLNMSHNGFTGQIPTSLENLAVLESLDLSQNNISGEIPWQLTKLTFLSVLNFSQNHLVGNIPQSKQFSTFTNESFQENPGLCGPPLSKKCQDVEGAPSSAPLALQSERKYDWELMCIGFGVGYGVGVGMLFWTLALSRKGRREFYIFVDRMLALIFPSMLFVAFALA
;
A
#
# COMPACT_ATOMS: atom_id res chain seq x y z
N MET A 1 4.48 14.96 45.21
CA MET A 1 5.93 15.26 45.12
C MET A 1 6.36 14.93 43.68
N SER A 2 7.03 15.85 43.06
CA SER A 2 7.30 15.78 41.61
C SER A 2 8.40 14.76 41.24
N ARG A 3 8.31 14.16 40.08
CA ARG A 3 9.22 13.15 39.47
C ARG A 3 10.73 13.51 39.45
N SER A 4 11.15 14.68 39.90
CA SER A 4 12.52 15.18 39.76
C SER A 4 13.48 14.93 40.95
N SER A 5 13.04 14.22 42.01
CA SER A 5 13.85 14.10 43.24
C SER A 5 14.53 12.74 43.45
N TYR A 6 14.42 11.78 42.47
CA TYR A 6 14.97 10.41 42.67
C TYR A 6 16.22 10.10 41.89
N HIS A 7 16.90 11.09 41.35
CA HIS A 7 17.93 10.88 40.34
C HIS A 7 19.35 10.62 40.86
N ASN A 8 19.63 10.33 42.08
CA ASN A 8 21.04 10.03 42.51
C ASN A 8 21.13 9.26 43.88
N LEU A 9 20.60 8.03 43.95
CA LEU A 9 20.95 7.12 45.04
C LEU A 9 21.62 5.88 44.45
N GLN A 10 22.95 5.87 44.37
CA GLN A 10 23.75 4.66 44.14
C GLN A 10 23.78 3.89 45.47
N LEU A 11 23.07 2.77 45.55
CA LEU A 11 23.05 1.88 46.72
C LEU A 11 24.04 0.75 46.47
N THR A 12 25.04 0.62 47.29
CA THR A 12 26.19 -0.28 47.11
C THR A 12 26.14 -1.58 47.89
N GLU A 13 25.20 -1.76 48.85
CA GLU A 13 25.07 -2.98 49.66
C GLU A 13 23.63 -3.27 50.03
N VAL A 14 23.25 -4.56 50.06
CA VAL A 14 21.84 -5.05 50.23
C VAL A 14 21.34 -4.88 51.67
N GLU A 15 22.16 -4.82 52.68
CA GLU A 15 21.77 -4.46 54.03
C GLU A 15 21.23 -3.03 54.07
N ASP A 16 21.85 -2.14 53.31
CA ASP A 16 21.41 -0.74 53.15
C ASP A 16 20.09 -0.64 52.37
N ILE A 17 19.85 -1.53 51.41
CA ILE A 17 18.61 -1.57 50.61
C ILE A 17 17.43 -2.01 51.50
N LEU A 18 17.57 -3.07 52.29
CA LEU A 18 16.55 -3.52 53.23
C LEU A 18 16.26 -2.48 54.34
N LEU A 19 17.26 -1.82 54.87
CA LEU A 19 17.14 -0.75 55.85
C LEU A 19 16.53 0.52 55.20
N LEU A 20 16.90 0.86 53.99
CA LEU A 20 16.39 2.03 53.24
C LEU A 20 14.92 1.83 52.85
N ILE A 21 14.52 0.63 52.43
CA ILE A 21 13.14 0.26 52.11
C ILE A 21 12.28 0.33 53.37
N LEU A 22 12.79 -0.07 54.53
CA LEU A 22 12.12 0.05 55.83
C LEU A 22 11.95 1.50 56.31
N PHE A 23 12.84 2.44 55.88
CA PHE A 23 12.84 3.83 56.37
C PHE A 23 12.26 4.85 55.35
N LEU A 24 12.26 4.58 54.04
CA LEU A 24 11.93 5.58 53.04
C LEU A 24 10.59 5.33 52.32
N VAL A 25 9.94 4.19 52.49
CA VAL A 25 8.69 3.90 51.79
C VAL A 25 7.53 3.74 52.77
N PRO A 26 6.56 4.62 52.82
CA PRO A 26 5.33 4.46 53.62
C PRO A 26 4.34 3.49 52.89
N ALA A 27 4.81 2.31 52.47
CA ALA A 27 3.99 1.29 51.83
C ALA A 27 4.06 0.00 52.64
N LEU A 28 3.41 -0.03 53.77
CA LEU A 28 3.21 -1.17 54.69
C LEU A 28 2.62 -2.42 54.03
N HIS A 29 2.34 -2.42 52.73
CA HIS A 29 1.74 -3.55 52.00
C HIS A 29 2.68 -4.34 51.10
N ARG A 30 3.94 -3.93 50.92
CA ARG A 30 4.92 -4.59 50.01
C ARG A 30 5.77 -5.67 50.69
N ILE A 31 5.87 -5.66 51.99
CA ILE A 31 6.54 -6.68 52.80
C ILE A 31 5.51 -7.26 53.74
N THR A 32 5.37 -8.59 53.71
CA THR A 32 4.50 -9.28 54.65
C THR A 32 5.34 -10.24 55.48
N CYS A 33 5.17 -10.18 56.82
CA CYS A 33 5.82 -11.11 57.75
C CYS A 33 4.78 -12.07 58.31
N ASP A 34 5.22 -13.24 58.70
CA ASP A 34 4.44 -14.23 59.45
C ASP A 34 4.16 -13.70 60.86
N GLU A 35 2.90 -13.67 61.26
CA GLU A 35 2.50 -13.07 62.56
C GLU A 35 3.07 -13.84 63.75
N ALA A 36 3.33 -15.16 63.63
CA ALA A 36 3.80 -15.99 64.73
C ALA A 36 5.32 -15.99 64.86
N THR A 37 6.04 -15.95 63.74
CA THR A 37 7.51 -16.09 63.72
C THR A 37 8.24 -14.78 63.41
N GLY A 38 7.57 -13.79 62.88
CA GLY A 38 8.15 -12.51 62.46
C GLY A 38 8.98 -12.60 61.14
N HIS A 39 9.09 -13.81 60.53
CA HIS A 39 9.85 -13.98 59.29
C HIS A 39 9.16 -13.38 58.10
N VAL A 40 9.94 -12.84 57.16
CA VAL A 40 9.43 -12.31 55.90
C VAL A 40 8.93 -13.45 55.02
N ILE A 41 7.63 -13.41 54.66
CA ILE A 41 6.96 -14.41 53.82
C ILE A 41 6.60 -13.88 52.44
N SER A 42 6.50 -12.55 52.26
CA SER A 42 6.26 -11.93 50.96
C SER A 42 7.10 -10.66 50.79
N LEU A 43 7.77 -10.54 49.65
CA LEU A 43 8.54 -9.37 49.27
C LEU A 43 8.16 -8.97 47.83
N ASP A 44 7.58 -7.79 47.72
CA ASP A 44 7.19 -7.18 46.42
C ASP A 44 7.93 -5.86 46.24
N LEU A 45 8.94 -5.88 45.34
CA LEU A 45 9.75 -4.73 44.96
C LEU A 45 9.49 -4.31 43.51
N SER A 46 8.39 -4.77 42.89
CA SER A 46 8.09 -4.49 41.51
C SER A 46 7.85 -2.99 41.21
N GLU A 47 8.23 -2.55 40.01
CA GLU A 47 7.99 -1.18 39.50
C GLU A 47 8.59 -0.06 40.39
N LEU A 48 9.69 -0.32 41.10
CA LEU A 48 10.38 0.68 41.94
C LEU A 48 11.53 1.40 41.19
N TYR A 49 11.82 1.01 39.97
CA TYR A 49 12.94 1.55 39.18
C TYR A 49 14.29 1.41 39.88
N ILE A 50 14.49 0.29 40.56
CA ILE A 50 15.74 0.01 41.29
C ILE A 50 16.83 -0.31 40.23
N HIS A 51 17.99 0.36 40.40
CA HIS A 51 19.17 0.21 39.53
C HIS A 51 20.30 -0.48 40.24
N GLY A 52 21.27 -1.03 39.47
CA GLY A 52 22.51 -1.62 39.97
C GLY A 52 22.43 -3.13 40.11
N ARG A 53 23.40 -3.72 40.81
CA ARG A 53 23.49 -5.17 40.96
C ARG A 53 22.67 -5.66 42.14
N ILE A 54 21.98 -6.78 41.94
CA ILE A 54 21.31 -7.51 43.02
C ILE A 54 22.29 -8.51 43.65
N ASP A 55 22.37 -8.53 44.98
CA ASP A 55 23.03 -9.62 45.71
C ASP A 55 21.99 -10.67 46.09
N PHE A 56 21.92 -11.72 45.32
CA PHE A 56 21.01 -12.83 45.56
C PHE A 56 21.40 -13.67 46.77
N GLU A 57 22.67 -13.68 47.22
CA GLU A 57 23.07 -14.44 48.41
C GLU A 57 22.37 -13.98 49.65
N CYS A 58 22.17 -12.67 49.80
CA CYS A 58 21.37 -12.12 50.90
C CYS A 58 19.90 -12.48 50.80
N LEU A 59 19.34 -12.46 49.57
CA LEU A 59 17.95 -12.82 49.33
C LEU A 59 17.67 -14.29 49.67
N PHE A 60 18.60 -15.19 49.33
CA PHE A 60 18.47 -16.62 49.63
C PHE A 60 18.52 -16.99 51.10
N ARG A 61 18.91 -16.06 51.99
CA ARG A 61 18.81 -16.25 53.45
C ARG A 61 17.39 -16.17 53.94
N LEU A 62 16.45 -15.61 53.17
CA LEU A 62 15.04 -15.49 53.54
C LEU A 62 14.29 -16.83 53.29
N ARG A 63 14.66 -17.90 53.95
CA ARG A 63 14.16 -19.27 53.69
C ARG A 63 12.66 -19.47 53.92
N SER A 64 11.99 -18.56 54.63
CA SER A 64 10.54 -18.55 54.88
C SER A 64 9.76 -17.84 53.80
N LEU A 65 10.45 -17.29 52.78
CA LEU A 65 9.84 -16.52 51.71
C LEU A 65 8.94 -17.40 50.83
N GLN A 66 7.67 -16.97 50.72
CA GLN A 66 6.65 -17.64 49.91
C GLN A 66 6.36 -16.89 48.62
N ARG A 67 6.52 -15.57 48.62
CA ARG A 67 6.29 -14.72 47.43
C ARG A 67 7.44 -13.77 47.23
N LEU A 68 8.00 -13.77 46.03
CA LEU A 68 9.03 -12.85 45.59
C LEU A 68 8.61 -12.23 44.24
N ASN A 69 8.52 -10.92 44.21
CA ASN A 69 8.25 -10.14 43.02
C ASN A 69 9.27 -9.00 42.88
N LEU A 70 10.15 -9.10 41.88
CA LEU A 70 11.17 -8.10 41.57
C LEU A 70 10.91 -7.42 40.22
N ALA A 71 9.81 -7.72 39.56
CA ALA A 71 9.53 -7.37 38.18
C ALA A 71 9.61 -5.85 37.90
N TYR A 72 9.93 -5.51 36.65
CA TYR A 72 9.97 -4.13 36.17
C TYR A 72 10.94 -3.21 36.93
N ASN A 73 12.15 -3.70 37.19
CA ASN A 73 13.25 -2.90 37.72
C ASN A 73 14.41 -2.86 36.70
N GLU A 74 15.33 -1.91 36.85
CA GLU A 74 16.43 -1.63 35.94
C GLU A 74 17.77 -2.13 36.50
N PHE A 75 17.83 -3.41 36.93
CA PHE A 75 19.07 -3.99 37.39
C PHE A 75 20.12 -4.11 36.29
N ASP A 76 21.39 -4.12 36.68
CA ASP A 76 22.49 -4.34 35.75
C ASP A 76 22.32 -5.72 35.08
N PRO A 77 22.51 -5.80 33.76
CA PRO A 77 22.41 -7.07 33.05
C PRO A 77 23.31 -8.13 33.64
N SER A 78 22.75 -9.29 33.93
CA SER A 78 23.52 -10.40 34.52
C SER A 78 22.98 -11.76 34.06
N PRO A 79 23.85 -12.81 34.05
CA PRO A 79 23.37 -14.17 33.89
C PRO A 79 22.31 -14.53 34.94
N PHE A 80 21.38 -15.43 34.58
CA PHE A 80 20.38 -15.88 35.54
C PHE A 80 21.04 -16.43 36.81
N PRO A 81 20.65 -15.96 38.01
CA PRO A 81 21.32 -16.35 39.29
C PRO A 81 21.04 -17.78 39.68
N TYR A 82 22.06 -18.44 40.25
CA TYR A 82 21.96 -19.75 40.88
C TYR A 82 21.56 -19.60 42.38
N GLY A 83 20.92 -20.66 42.93
CA GLY A 83 20.63 -20.79 44.39
C GLY A 83 19.17 -20.55 44.78
N PHE A 84 18.28 -20.40 43.85
CA PHE A 84 16.83 -20.29 44.16
C PHE A 84 16.26 -21.50 44.85
N ASP A 85 16.85 -22.69 44.70
CA ASP A 85 16.47 -23.92 45.38
C ASP A 85 16.62 -23.88 46.91
N GLN A 86 17.31 -22.89 47.48
CA GLN A 86 17.35 -22.61 48.87
C GLN A 86 16.04 -22.05 49.44
N LEU A 87 15.20 -21.42 48.62
CA LEU A 87 13.90 -20.85 48.97
C LEU A 87 12.79 -21.91 48.86
N THR A 88 12.90 -22.99 49.59
CA THR A 88 12.03 -24.18 49.53
C THR A 88 10.55 -23.90 49.83
N SER A 89 10.22 -22.77 50.49
CA SER A 89 8.86 -22.36 50.81
C SER A 89 8.22 -21.51 49.70
N LEU A 90 8.95 -21.21 48.61
CA LEU A 90 8.52 -20.27 47.58
C LEU A 90 7.35 -20.83 46.77
N THR A 91 6.27 -20.06 46.69
CA THR A 91 5.03 -20.38 45.98
C THR A 91 4.85 -19.48 44.75
N HIS A 92 5.32 -18.25 44.77
CA HIS A 92 5.21 -17.28 43.68
C HIS A 92 6.57 -16.63 43.42
N LEU A 93 7.06 -16.74 42.22
CA LEU A 93 8.30 -16.12 41.77
C LEU A 93 8.05 -15.31 40.51
N ASN A 94 8.24 -13.98 40.58
CA ASN A 94 8.18 -13.09 39.44
C ASN A 94 9.50 -12.34 39.30
N LEU A 95 10.25 -12.66 38.23
CA LEU A 95 11.51 -12.05 37.85
C LEU A 95 11.44 -11.47 36.44
N SER A 96 10.26 -11.08 36.00
CA SER A 96 10.07 -10.54 34.64
C SER A 96 10.66 -9.13 34.48
N HIS A 97 11.13 -8.79 33.29
CA HIS A 97 11.68 -7.44 32.96
C HIS A 97 12.84 -6.99 33.87
N LEU A 98 13.84 -7.87 34.09
CA LEU A 98 15.02 -7.60 34.94
C LEU A 98 16.36 -7.62 34.20
N SER A 99 16.36 -7.76 32.86
CA SER A 99 17.56 -7.85 32.04
C SER A 99 18.47 -9.07 32.35
N PHE A 100 17.91 -10.17 32.84
CA PHE A 100 18.62 -11.43 32.92
C PHE A 100 18.80 -12.04 31.56
N TYR A 101 19.93 -12.75 31.37
CA TYR A 101 20.23 -13.47 30.12
C TYR A 101 20.86 -14.85 30.38
N GLY A 102 20.97 -15.65 29.32
CA GLY A 102 21.59 -16.96 29.35
C GLY A 102 20.66 -18.08 29.83
N GLN A 103 21.24 -19.22 30.21
CA GLN A 103 20.49 -20.44 30.48
C GLN A 103 19.80 -20.39 31.86
N ILE A 104 18.49 -20.68 31.90
CA ILE A 104 17.75 -20.88 33.16
C ILE A 104 18.24 -22.21 33.80
N PRO A 105 18.67 -22.17 35.08
CA PRO A 105 19.28 -23.34 35.73
C PRO A 105 18.26 -24.40 36.16
N LEU A 106 18.69 -25.67 36.23
CA LEU A 106 17.83 -26.79 36.61
C LEU A 106 17.36 -26.74 38.07
N GLU A 107 18.03 -25.98 38.90
CA GLU A 107 17.69 -25.78 40.33
C GLU A 107 16.27 -25.28 40.52
N ILE A 108 15.71 -24.50 39.54
CA ILE A 108 14.32 -24.05 39.58
C ILE A 108 13.36 -25.24 39.70
N SER A 109 13.67 -26.39 39.10
CA SER A 109 12.86 -27.62 39.20
C SER A 109 12.73 -28.18 40.63
N ARG A 110 13.56 -27.73 41.56
CA ARG A 110 13.52 -28.15 42.98
C ARG A 110 12.53 -27.37 43.82
N LEU A 111 11.98 -26.26 43.29
CA LEU A 111 10.96 -25.44 43.97
C LEU A 111 9.58 -26.11 43.87
N THR A 112 9.41 -27.30 44.42
CA THR A 112 8.20 -28.13 44.29
C THR A 112 6.94 -27.49 44.86
N THR A 113 7.06 -26.47 45.71
CA THR A 113 5.95 -25.68 46.28
C THR A 113 5.45 -24.58 45.32
N LEU A 114 6.15 -24.33 44.21
CA LEU A 114 5.87 -23.22 43.33
C LEU A 114 4.50 -23.36 42.63
N VAL A 115 3.69 -22.31 42.71
CA VAL A 115 2.36 -22.20 42.12
C VAL A 115 2.37 -21.29 40.90
N SER A 116 3.18 -20.22 40.91
CA SER A 116 3.32 -19.24 39.80
C SER A 116 4.78 -18.93 39.56
N LEU A 117 5.19 -19.02 38.29
CA LEU A 117 6.52 -18.68 37.80
C LEU A 117 6.40 -17.74 36.62
N ASP A 118 7.02 -16.56 36.75
CA ASP A 118 7.10 -15.55 35.70
C ASP A 118 8.55 -15.12 35.47
N LEU A 119 9.11 -15.46 34.32
CA LEU A 119 10.46 -15.11 33.88
C LEU A 119 10.43 -14.27 32.58
N SER A 120 9.29 -13.70 32.26
CA SER A 120 9.01 -13.09 30.95
C SER A 120 9.88 -11.86 30.67
N TYR A 121 10.15 -11.62 29.39
CA TYR A 121 10.80 -10.41 28.86
C TYR A 121 12.10 -10.03 29.53
N ASN A 122 12.96 -11.00 29.79
CA ASN A 122 14.32 -10.80 30.20
C ASN A 122 15.23 -10.85 28.98
N SER A 123 15.85 -9.73 28.64
CA SER A 123 16.77 -9.61 27.51
C SER A 123 17.76 -8.50 27.74
N TYR A 124 18.93 -8.60 27.13
CA TYR A 124 19.98 -7.59 27.22
C TYR A 124 20.58 -7.30 25.84
N TRP A 125 20.73 -6.03 25.52
CA TRP A 125 21.45 -5.59 24.30
C TRP A 125 22.94 -5.43 24.57
N ASN A 126 23.78 -6.30 24.01
CA ASN A 126 25.25 -6.28 24.21
C ASN A 126 26.01 -5.35 23.28
N GLY A 127 25.32 -4.52 22.48
CA GLY A 127 25.92 -3.62 21.49
C GLY A 127 25.94 -4.19 20.07
N SER A 128 25.70 -5.48 19.90
CA SER A 128 25.63 -6.17 18.59
C SER A 128 24.38 -7.04 18.40
N SER A 129 23.88 -7.64 19.48
CA SER A 129 22.71 -8.51 19.49
C SER A 129 21.99 -8.46 20.83
N PHE A 130 20.72 -8.94 20.84
CA PHE A 130 20.03 -9.23 22.10
C PHE A 130 20.48 -10.60 22.64
N GLU A 131 20.70 -10.66 23.95
CA GLU A 131 20.90 -11.91 24.66
C GLU A 131 19.70 -12.14 25.58
N ASP A 132 18.95 -13.22 25.28
CA ASP A 132 17.73 -13.58 25.97
C ASP A 132 17.97 -14.69 27.00
N LEU A 133 17.01 -14.89 27.89
CA LEU A 133 16.97 -16.11 28.69
C LEU A 133 16.72 -17.32 27.77
N LYS A 134 17.31 -18.48 28.14
CA LYS A 134 17.25 -19.71 27.33
C LYS A 134 16.81 -20.92 28.14
N LEU A 135 16.04 -21.79 27.51
CA LEU A 135 15.68 -23.14 27.97
C LEU A 135 16.07 -24.17 26.94
N GLU A 136 17.38 -24.26 26.69
CA GLU A 136 17.97 -25.19 25.75
C GLU A 136 18.47 -26.45 26.48
N ASN A 137 19.30 -26.29 27.51
CA ASN A 137 19.80 -27.35 28.33
C ASN A 137 20.03 -26.85 29.79
N PRO A 138 19.12 -27.11 30.73
CA PRO A 138 17.98 -28.03 30.67
C PRO A 138 16.83 -27.51 29.77
N SER A 139 16.05 -28.41 29.19
CA SER A 139 14.85 -28.10 28.44
C SER A 139 13.70 -27.64 29.37
N ILE A 140 12.69 -26.97 28.82
CA ILE A 140 11.50 -26.57 29.58
C ILE A 140 10.87 -27.78 30.31
N GLY A 141 10.77 -28.95 29.67
CA GLY A 141 10.24 -30.14 30.29
C GLY A 141 11.02 -30.60 31.53
N ALA A 142 12.35 -30.52 31.48
CA ALA A 142 13.19 -30.87 32.63
C ALA A 142 13.03 -29.91 33.81
N VAL A 143 12.77 -28.64 33.52
CA VAL A 143 12.54 -27.61 34.55
C VAL A 143 11.17 -27.77 35.22
N VAL A 144 10.11 -28.02 34.43
CA VAL A 144 8.73 -28.01 34.99
C VAL A 144 8.22 -29.33 35.48
N GLN A 145 8.83 -30.49 35.10
CA GLN A 145 8.32 -31.84 35.41
C GLN A 145 8.13 -32.12 36.91
N ASN A 146 8.93 -31.50 37.77
CA ASN A 146 8.85 -31.68 39.22
C ASN A 146 7.97 -30.65 39.92
N LEU A 147 7.52 -29.61 39.20
CA LEU A 147 6.71 -28.52 39.75
C LEU A 147 5.23 -28.90 39.74
N SER A 148 4.88 -29.95 40.51
CA SER A 148 3.54 -30.53 40.55
C SER A 148 2.43 -29.55 40.97
N ASN A 149 2.76 -28.51 41.71
CA ASN A 149 1.84 -27.49 42.20
C ASN A 149 1.74 -26.28 41.23
N LEU A 150 2.56 -26.25 40.19
CA LEU A 150 2.60 -25.11 39.25
C LEU A 150 1.26 -24.96 38.52
N SER A 151 0.65 -23.83 38.69
CA SER A 151 -0.63 -23.44 38.08
C SER A 151 -0.49 -22.37 37.03
N GLU A 152 0.52 -21.52 37.13
CA GLU A 152 0.75 -20.40 36.25
C GLU A 152 2.22 -20.39 35.77
N LEU A 153 2.43 -20.34 34.47
CA LEU A 153 3.76 -20.32 33.85
C LEU A 153 3.80 -19.23 32.75
N TYR A 154 4.68 -18.27 32.92
CA TYR A 154 4.91 -17.18 31.99
C TYR A 154 6.40 -17.16 31.62
N LEU A 155 6.69 -17.39 30.34
CA LEU A 155 8.06 -17.45 29.79
C LEU A 155 8.19 -16.58 28.53
N ASP A 156 7.39 -15.53 28.39
CA ASP A 156 7.38 -14.68 27.21
C ASP A 156 8.76 -14.10 26.92
N GLY A 157 9.26 -14.26 25.69
CA GLY A 157 10.59 -13.79 25.27
C GLY A 157 11.75 -14.71 25.75
N VAL A 158 11.46 -15.88 26.31
CA VAL A 158 12.50 -16.88 26.61
C VAL A 158 12.74 -17.73 25.38
N ASP A 159 13.99 -17.87 24.98
CA ASP A 159 14.39 -18.71 23.83
C ASP A 159 14.26 -20.19 24.21
N ILE A 160 13.25 -20.85 23.65
CA ILE A 160 12.96 -22.28 23.87
C ILE A 160 13.34 -23.04 22.60
N LEU A 161 14.64 -23.35 22.48
CA LEU A 161 15.14 -24.16 21.36
C LEU A 161 14.74 -25.64 21.53
N LEU A 162 13.73 -26.04 20.80
CA LEU A 162 13.33 -27.44 20.67
C LEU A 162 14.09 -28.05 19.49
N GLN A 163 15.31 -28.59 19.75
CA GLN A 163 16.09 -29.27 18.71
C GLN A 163 15.32 -30.48 18.14
N GLY A 164 14.50 -30.25 17.13
CA GLY A 164 13.75 -31.30 16.42
C GLY A 164 12.75 -32.09 17.27
N GLN A 165 12.55 -31.74 18.52
CA GLN A 165 11.56 -32.33 19.40
C GLN A 165 10.25 -31.53 19.35
N THR A 166 9.22 -32.25 19.28
CA THR A 166 7.85 -31.77 19.40
C THR A 166 7.59 -31.19 20.80
N LEU A 167 6.73 -30.18 20.94
CA LEU A 167 6.29 -29.59 22.21
C LEU A 167 5.43 -30.59 23.05
N ASP A 168 5.70 -31.87 22.94
CA ASP A 168 5.04 -32.95 23.72
C ASP A 168 5.66 -33.02 25.09
N LEU A 169 5.39 -31.97 25.90
CA LEU A 169 5.98 -31.75 27.20
C LEU A 169 5.06 -32.33 28.27
N PRO A 170 5.61 -33.06 29.27
CA PRO A 170 4.89 -33.38 30.50
C PRO A 170 4.70 -32.08 31.32
N LEU A 171 3.74 -31.27 30.93
CA LEU A 171 3.40 -30.05 31.66
C LEU A 171 2.59 -30.40 32.93
N PRO A 172 2.82 -29.74 34.06
CA PRO A 172 1.98 -29.83 35.23
C PRO A 172 0.54 -29.36 34.94
N PRO A 173 -0.43 -29.56 35.84
CA PRO A 173 -1.83 -29.18 35.61
C PRO A 173 -2.04 -27.66 35.61
N LEU A 174 -1.45 -26.98 34.63
CA LEU A 174 -1.47 -25.52 34.48
C LEU A 174 -2.88 -24.98 34.28
N ARG A 175 -3.13 -23.81 34.87
CA ARG A 175 -4.29 -22.95 34.62
C ARG A 175 -3.97 -21.85 33.61
N LYS A 176 -2.74 -21.35 33.66
CA LYS A 176 -2.28 -20.31 32.72
C LYS A 176 -0.92 -20.66 32.14
N LEU A 177 -0.81 -20.50 30.84
CA LEU A 177 0.43 -20.73 30.09
C LEU A 177 0.61 -19.61 29.08
N SER A 178 1.73 -18.87 29.19
CA SER A 178 2.13 -17.87 28.20
C SER A 178 3.56 -18.17 27.72
N LEU A 179 3.70 -18.31 26.39
CA LEU A 179 4.95 -18.61 25.69
C LEU A 179 5.06 -17.70 24.45
N ARG A 180 4.87 -16.41 24.61
CA ARG A 180 4.98 -15.42 23.52
C ARG A 180 6.45 -15.19 23.17
N TYR A 181 6.76 -15.01 21.89
CA TYR A 181 8.14 -14.72 21.43
C TYR A 181 9.17 -15.75 21.92
N CYS A 182 8.80 -17.04 21.97
CA CYS A 182 9.68 -18.09 22.51
C CYS A 182 10.43 -18.86 21.42
N LEU A 183 10.45 -18.37 20.16
CA LEU A 183 11.06 -19.03 19.00
C LEU A 183 10.53 -20.46 18.76
N LEU A 184 9.35 -20.78 19.28
CA LEU A 184 8.72 -22.09 19.09
C LEU A 184 8.45 -22.31 17.61
N SER A 185 8.78 -23.51 17.12
CA SER A 185 8.52 -23.91 15.74
C SER A 185 7.84 -25.28 15.68
N GLY A 186 7.20 -25.59 14.53
CA GLY A 186 6.53 -26.87 14.34
C GLY A 186 5.06 -26.85 14.77
N SER A 187 4.50 -27.99 15.15
CA SER A 187 3.07 -28.14 15.40
C SER A 187 2.63 -27.80 16.83
N ILE A 188 1.45 -27.16 16.96
CA ILE A 188 0.76 -27.09 18.26
C ILE A 188 0.22 -28.47 18.55
N TYR A 189 0.59 -29.04 19.73
CA TYR A 189 0.29 -30.41 20.03
C TYR A 189 -1.08 -30.63 20.63
N SER A 190 -1.65 -31.82 20.33
CA SER A 190 -2.83 -32.36 20.98
C SER A 190 -2.66 -32.56 22.49
N SER A 191 -1.43 -32.62 23.00
CA SER A 191 -1.14 -32.68 24.44
C SER A 191 -1.71 -31.49 25.23
N LEU A 192 -1.83 -30.33 24.63
CA LEU A 192 -2.51 -29.19 25.28
C LEU A 192 -3.99 -29.47 25.55
N SER A 193 -4.64 -30.38 24.81
CA SER A 193 -6.01 -30.78 25.05
C SER A 193 -6.19 -31.57 26.36
N HIS A 194 -5.12 -32.17 26.88
CA HIS A 194 -5.12 -32.93 28.13
C HIS A 194 -4.96 -32.05 29.37
N LEU A 195 -4.62 -30.77 29.20
CA LEU A 195 -4.56 -29.81 30.31
C LEU A 195 -5.97 -29.36 30.74
N HIS A 196 -6.72 -30.23 31.35
CA HIS A 196 -8.15 -30.03 31.68
C HIS A 196 -8.44 -28.82 32.57
N PHE A 197 -7.43 -28.25 33.25
CA PHE A 197 -7.56 -27.06 34.09
C PHE A 197 -7.13 -25.77 33.36
N LEU A 198 -6.59 -25.83 32.15
CA LEU A 198 -6.09 -24.69 31.42
C LEU A 198 -7.22 -23.69 31.11
N SER A 199 -7.07 -22.49 31.64
CA SER A 199 -8.03 -21.38 31.43
C SER A 199 -7.51 -20.30 30.52
N GLU A 200 -6.17 -20.10 30.48
CA GLU A 200 -5.54 -19.10 29.64
C GLU A 200 -4.35 -19.69 28.89
N LEU A 201 -4.30 -19.48 27.58
CA LEU A 201 -3.20 -19.89 26.70
C LEU A 201 -2.84 -18.74 25.77
N ASP A 202 -1.54 -18.37 25.78
CA ASP A 202 -0.98 -17.42 24.82
C ASP A 202 0.29 -18.02 24.18
N LEU A 203 0.25 -18.23 22.85
CA LEU A 203 1.37 -18.73 22.06
C LEU A 203 1.76 -17.75 20.93
N SER A 204 1.42 -16.48 21.08
CA SER A 204 1.60 -15.44 20.05
C SER A 204 3.07 -15.24 19.67
N TYR A 205 3.31 -14.73 18.47
CA TYR A 205 4.65 -14.38 17.98
C TYR A 205 5.65 -15.56 17.95
N ASN A 206 5.18 -16.75 17.55
CA ASN A 206 6.00 -17.94 17.36
C ASN A 206 5.94 -18.39 15.88
N ASN A 207 6.79 -19.32 15.49
CA ASN A 207 6.82 -19.89 14.12
C ASN A 207 6.16 -21.27 14.07
N LEU A 208 4.91 -21.36 14.53
CA LEU A 208 4.15 -22.62 14.56
C LEU A 208 3.65 -22.97 13.15
N SER A 209 3.87 -24.20 12.69
CA SER A 209 3.60 -24.60 11.30
C SER A 209 2.56 -25.72 11.21
N SER A 210 1.41 -25.61 11.89
CA SER A 210 0.40 -26.68 11.91
C SER A 210 -1.04 -26.17 11.83
N ALA A 211 -1.94 -27.14 11.55
CA ALA A 211 -3.36 -26.93 11.82
C ALA A 211 -3.60 -26.75 13.32
N VAL A 212 -4.55 -25.90 13.66
CA VAL A 212 -4.92 -25.64 15.07
C VAL A 212 -5.63 -26.86 15.66
N PRO A 213 -5.16 -27.40 16.83
CA PRO A 213 -5.78 -28.56 17.48
C PRO A 213 -7.09 -28.20 18.21
N SER A 214 -7.74 -29.20 18.81
CA SER A 214 -8.79 -29.00 19.79
C SER A 214 -8.21 -28.55 21.13
N PHE A 215 -8.97 -27.73 21.88
CA PHE A 215 -8.59 -27.20 23.19
C PHE A 215 -9.53 -27.69 24.31
N PRO A 216 -9.10 -27.67 25.56
CA PRO A 216 -9.93 -28.11 26.69
C PRO A 216 -11.11 -27.15 26.93
N GLY A 217 -12.24 -27.70 27.37
CA GLY A 217 -13.46 -26.93 27.67
C GLY A 217 -13.34 -25.93 28.83
N SER A 218 -12.30 -26.03 29.65
CA SER A 218 -11.97 -25.05 30.70
C SER A 218 -11.44 -23.71 30.18
N LEU A 219 -11.01 -23.67 28.88
CA LEU A 219 -10.33 -22.51 28.33
C LEU A 219 -11.24 -21.27 28.27
N ARG A 220 -10.75 -20.16 28.82
CA ARG A 220 -11.40 -18.82 28.84
C ARG A 220 -10.72 -17.83 27.91
N LYS A 221 -9.42 -17.96 27.73
CA LYS A 221 -8.61 -17.06 26.92
C LYS A 221 -7.68 -17.86 26.02
N LEU A 222 -7.79 -17.64 24.70
CA LEU A 222 -6.90 -18.19 23.69
C LEU A 222 -6.34 -17.06 22.84
N ILE A 223 -5.01 -16.93 22.83
CA ILE A 223 -4.31 -15.97 21.98
C ILE A 223 -3.26 -16.70 21.14
N LEU A 224 -3.38 -16.58 19.81
CA LEU A 224 -2.48 -17.15 18.82
C LEU A 224 -2.15 -16.06 17.77
N GLN A 225 -1.83 -14.87 18.23
CA GLN A 225 -1.68 -13.66 17.44
C GLN A 225 -0.32 -13.63 16.70
N ASP A 226 -0.29 -12.97 15.53
CA ASP A 226 0.87 -12.44 14.84
C ASP A 226 1.82 -13.49 14.24
N TYR A 227 1.55 -13.83 12.98
CA TYR A 227 2.40 -14.67 12.13
C TYR A 227 2.87 -15.99 12.78
N CYS A 228 1.99 -16.59 13.58
CA CYS A 228 2.30 -17.90 14.21
C CYS A 228 2.56 -19.04 13.21
N GLY A 229 2.53 -18.76 11.89
CA GLY A 229 2.72 -19.77 10.84
C GLY A 229 1.56 -20.76 10.71
N LEU A 230 0.46 -20.51 11.40
CA LEU A 230 -0.72 -21.37 11.40
C LEU A 230 -1.38 -21.38 10.03
N HIS A 231 -1.78 -22.56 9.56
CA HIS A 231 -2.38 -22.71 8.25
C HIS A 231 -3.56 -23.73 8.25
N GLY A 232 -4.32 -23.72 7.15
CA GLY A 232 -5.46 -24.61 6.98
C GLY A 232 -6.72 -24.12 7.66
N LYS A 233 -7.71 -25.01 7.86
CA LYS A 233 -9.02 -24.64 8.42
C LYS A 233 -8.93 -24.47 9.94
N PHE A 234 -9.40 -23.30 10.43
CA PHE A 234 -9.55 -23.08 11.87
C PHE A 234 -10.74 -23.91 12.42
N PRO A 235 -10.59 -24.66 13.55
CA PRO A 235 -11.63 -25.53 14.06
C PRO A 235 -12.85 -24.78 14.57
N ASP A 236 -14.03 -25.12 14.06
CA ASP A 236 -15.31 -24.55 14.49
C ASP A 236 -15.58 -24.82 15.99
N SER A 237 -15.06 -25.93 16.54
CA SER A 237 -15.18 -26.31 17.96
C SER A 237 -14.60 -25.27 18.92
N VAL A 238 -13.62 -24.47 18.51
CA VAL A 238 -13.04 -23.44 19.38
C VAL A 238 -14.06 -22.33 19.69
N PHE A 239 -14.89 -21.96 18.70
CA PHE A 239 -15.97 -20.99 18.90
C PHE A 239 -17.09 -21.51 19.78
N GLN A 240 -17.18 -22.83 19.96
CA GLN A 240 -18.20 -23.53 20.75
C GLN A 240 -17.74 -23.90 22.15
N LEU A 241 -16.48 -23.55 22.53
CA LEU A 241 -15.98 -23.81 23.89
C LEU A 241 -16.88 -23.12 24.92
N PRO A 242 -17.32 -23.84 25.96
CA PRO A 242 -18.39 -23.36 26.87
C PRO A 242 -17.96 -22.17 27.73
N ASN A 243 -16.67 -22.01 27.96
CA ASN A 243 -16.13 -20.98 28.86
C ASN A 243 -15.32 -19.90 28.14
N ILE A 244 -15.18 -19.95 26.81
CA ILE A 244 -14.32 -19.02 26.06
C ILE A 244 -14.84 -17.59 26.16
N GLN A 245 -13.97 -16.68 26.63
CA GLN A 245 -14.27 -15.26 26.81
C GLN A 245 -13.46 -14.38 25.83
N ILE A 246 -12.23 -14.76 25.59
CA ILE A 246 -11.33 -14.02 24.69
C ILE A 246 -10.76 -15.01 23.67
N LEU A 247 -11.00 -14.72 22.40
CA LEU A 247 -10.40 -15.43 21.28
C LEU A 247 -9.71 -14.40 20.37
N ASP A 248 -8.38 -14.49 20.29
CA ASP A 248 -7.56 -13.66 19.40
C ASP A 248 -6.62 -14.55 18.59
N ILE A 249 -6.86 -14.60 17.29
CA ILE A 249 -6.04 -15.32 16.31
C ILE A 249 -5.62 -14.41 15.17
N SER A 250 -5.53 -13.12 15.48
CA SER A 250 -5.22 -12.08 14.48
C SER A 250 -3.85 -12.29 13.82
N ARG A 251 -3.72 -11.75 12.60
CA ARG A 251 -2.51 -11.76 11.77
C ARG A 251 -1.96 -13.16 11.43
N ASN A 252 -2.88 -14.10 11.15
CA ASN A 252 -2.56 -15.44 10.61
C ASN A 252 -3.15 -15.62 9.21
N PRO A 253 -2.56 -15.03 8.16
CA PRO A 253 -3.17 -14.94 6.82
C PRO A 253 -3.30 -16.30 6.10
N LEU A 254 -2.56 -17.32 6.54
CA LEU A 254 -2.62 -18.67 5.96
C LEU A 254 -3.73 -19.54 6.55
N LEU A 255 -4.42 -19.08 7.61
CA LEU A 255 -5.64 -19.74 8.09
C LEU A 255 -6.76 -19.46 7.10
N THR A 256 -7.49 -20.52 6.74
CA THR A 256 -8.66 -20.43 5.85
C THR A 256 -9.89 -20.96 6.58
N SER A 257 -10.92 -20.13 6.77
CA SER A 257 -12.15 -20.56 7.45
C SER A 257 -13.32 -19.65 7.14
N TYR A 258 -14.49 -20.06 7.60
CA TYR A 258 -15.72 -19.27 7.65
C TYR A 258 -16.11 -19.06 9.11
N LEU A 259 -16.84 -17.96 9.40
CA LEU A 259 -17.45 -17.83 10.72
C LEU A 259 -18.53 -18.91 10.90
N PRO A 260 -18.46 -19.71 11.98
CA PRO A 260 -19.47 -20.75 12.24
C PRO A 260 -20.76 -20.13 12.80
N GLU A 261 -21.80 -20.94 12.90
CA GLU A 261 -22.96 -20.57 13.70
C GLU A 261 -22.61 -20.57 15.20
N PHE A 262 -22.91 -19.47 15.88
CA PHE A 262 -22.61 -19.29 17.30
C PHE A 262 -23.72 -19.86 18.17
N PRO A 263 -23.42 -20.68 19.20
CA PRO A 263 -24.42 -21.26 20.09
C PRO A 263 -25.11 -20.19 20.96
N PRO A 264 -26.37 -20.42 21.38
CA PRO A 264 -27.14 -19.43 22.15
C PRO A 264 -26.53 -18.99 23.47
N ASN A 265 -25.73 -19.85 24.10
CA ASN A 265 -25.09 -19.60 25.41
C ASN A 265 -23.61 -19.24 25.29
N ASN A 266 -23.20 -18.64 24.21
CA ASN A 266 -21.81 -18.26 23.99
C ASN A 266 -21.36 -17.21 25.01
N THR A 267 -20.14 -17.36 25.53
CA THR A 267 -19.57 -16.52 26.62
C THR A 267 -18.54 -15.51 26.15
N LEU A 268 -18.28 -15.41 24.82
CA LEU A 268 -17.29 -14.51 24.24
C LEU A 268 -17.54 -13.03 24.63
N GLN A 269 -16.49 -12.40 25.09
CA GLN A 269 -16.41 -10.98 25.41
C GLN A 269 -15.56 -10.22 24.39
N LYS A 270 -14.52 -10.89 23.84
CA LYS A 270 -13.68 -10.35 22.77
C LYS A 270 -13.47 -11.41 21.70
N LEU A 271 -13.74 -11.04 20.46
CA LEU A 271 -13.49 -11.86 19.26
C LEU A 271 -12.64 -11.03 18.30
N ILE A 272 -11.38 -11.43 18.11
CA ILE A 272 -10.39 -10.72 17.30
C ILE A 272 -9.81 -11.70 16.28
N LEU A 273 -10.16 -11.52 15.01
CA LEU A 273 -9.74 -12.36 13.88
C LEU A 273 -9.03 -11.54 12.81
N SER A 274 -8.66 -10.30 13.11
CA SER A 274 -8.12 -9.35 12.12
C SER A 274 -6.89 -9.90 11.40
N GLY A 275 -6.87 -9.80 10.06
CA GLY A 275 -5.76 -10.30 9.24
C GLY A 275 -5.62 -11.83 9.23
N ALA A 276 -6.63 -12.58 9.70
CA ALA A 276 -6.71 -14.02 9.50
C ALA A 276 -7.53 -14.32 8.24
N GLY A 277 -7.25 -15.45 7.57
CA GLY A 277 -7.86 -15.78 6.28
C GLY A 277 -9.32 -16.21 6.34
N PHE A 278 -10.13 -15.55 7.17
CA PHE A 278 -11.59 -15.80 7.26
C PHE A 278 -12.31 -15.18 6.07
N SER A 279 -13.32 -15.88 5.56
CA SER A 279 -14.09 -15.46 4.38
C SER A 279 -15.59 -15.75 4.56
N GLY A 280 -16.40 -15.40 3.54
CA GLY A 280 -17.83 -15.61 3.54
C GLY A 280 -18.62 -14.54 4.29
N LYS A 281 -19.80 -14.88 4.77
CA LYS A 281 -20.73 -13.95 5.40
C LYS A 281 -20.62 -13.97 6.93
N ILE A 282 -20.96 -12.86 7.57
CA ILE A 282 -21.17 -12.82 9.02
C ILE A 282 -22.54 -13.49 9.29
N PRO A 283 -22.60 -14.57 10.08
CA PRO A 283 -23.86 -15.30 10.32
C PRO A 283 -24.79 -14.50 11.24
N ASP A 284 -26.10 -14.67 11.08
CA ASP A 284 -27.11 -14.01 11.93
C ASP A 284 -27.04 -14.45 13.40
N SER A 285 -26.50 -15.64 13.66
CA SER A 285 -26.24 -16.15 15.01
C SER A 285 -25.17 -15.35 15.77
N VAL A 286 -24.45 -14.40 15.13
CA VAL A 286 -23.60 -13.41 15.82
C VAL A 286 -24.36 -12.73 16.97
N SER A 287 -25.68 -12.58 16.85
CA SER A 287 -26.56 -12.04 17.91
C SER A 287 -26.57 -12.87 19.21
N ASN A 288 -26.06 -14.10 19.18
CA ASN A 288 -25.91 -14.94 20.37
C ASN A 288 -24.72 -14.56 21.23
N LEU A 289 -23.80 -13.74 20.73
CA LEU A 289 -22.62 -13.23 21.46
C LEU A 289 -22.99 -12.08 22.43
N LYS A 290 -23.96 -12.28 23.28
CA LYS A 290 -24.57 -11.23 24.14
C LYS A 290 -23.60 -10.54 25.10
N PHE A 291 -22.45 -11.14 25.37
CA PHE A 291 -21.43 -10.58 26.28
C PHE A 291 -20.32 -9.84 25.53
N LEU A 292 -20.37 -9.81 24.18
CA LEU A 292 -19.32 -9.25 23.35
C LEU A 292 -19.19 -7.75 23.56
N SER A 293 -17.98 -7.33 23.91
CA SER A 293 -17.58 -5.92 24.06
C SER A 293 -16.69 -5.44 22.91
N LYS A 294 -15.91 -6.35 22.29
CA LYS A 294 -15.08 -6.07 21.13
C LYS A 294 -15.26 -7.13 20.06
N LEU A 295 -15.57 -6.69 18.84
CA LEU A 295 -15.58 -7.49 17.61
C LEU A 295 -14.65 -6.88 16.59
N ASP A 296 -13.56 -7.57 16.25
CA ASP A 296 -12.58 -7.15 15.28
C ASP A 296 -12.40 -8.27 14.24
N LEU A 297 -12.96 -8.05 13.06
CA LEU A 297 -12.90 -8.92 11.89
C LEU A 297 -12.24 -8.17 10.71
N SER A 298 -11.40 -7.20 11.00
CA SER A 298 -10.76 -6.38 9.97
C SER A 298 -9.75 -7.18 9.15
N ASN A 299 -9.47 -6.69 7.96
CA ASN A 299 -8.49 -7.28 7.03
C ASN A 299 -8.67 -8.80 6.83
N CYS A 300 -9.94 -9.23 6.73
CA CYS A 300 -10.36 -10.57 6.37
C CYS A 300 -10.89 -10.56 4.92
N ASN A 301 -11.44 -11.66 4.47
CA ASN A 301 -12.05 -11.75 3.15
C ASN A 301 -13.59 -11.90 3.25
N LEU A 302 -14.21 -11.23 4.24
CA LEU A 302 -15.64 -11.30 4.49
C LEU A 302 -16.43 -10.58 3.40
N SER A 303 -17.59 -11.13 3.06
CA SER A 303 -18.44 -10.65 1.99
C SER A 303 -19.93 -10.68 2.37
N GLY A 304 -20.79 -10.14 1.52
CA GLY A 304 -22.22 -10.05 1.77
C GLY A 304 -22.61 -8.80 2.57
N SER A 305 -23.83 -8.73 3.05
CA SER A 305 -24.36 -7.57 3.76
C SER A 305 -24.08 -7.62 5.26
N LEU A 306 -24.02 -6.42 5.88
CA LEU A 306 -24.01 -6.29 7.33
C LEU A 306 -25.30 -6.87 7.93
N PRO A 307 -25.23 -7.87 8.82
CA PRO A 307 -26.43 -8.46 9.38
C PRO A 307 -27.08 -7.52 10.42
N SER A 308 -28.38 -7.25 10.30
CA SER A 308 -29.11 -6.44 11.28
C SER A 308 -29.07 -7.04 12.69
N SER A 309 -28.86 -8.34 12.79
CA SER A 309 -28.70 -9.07 14.05
C SER A 309 -27.53 -8.62 14.92
N LEU A 310 -26.49 -7.98 14.35
CA LEU A 310 -25.40 -7.36 15.11
C LEU A 310 -25.90 -6.28 16.10
N SER A 311 -26.99 -5.58 15.78
CA SER A 311 -27.56 -4.57 16.70
C SER A 311 -27.96 -5.14 18.08
N LYS A 312 -28.21 -6.45 18.18
CA LYS A 312 -28.53 -7.12 19.44
C LYS A 312 -27.36 -7.23 20.42
N LEU A 313 -26.14 -6.89 19.99
CA LEU A 313 -24.93 -6.90 20.81
C LEU A 313 -24.85 -5.63 21.68
N THR A 314 -25.78 -5.44 22.58
CA THR A 314 -25.94 -4.19 23.35
C THR A 314 -24.75 -3.85 24.27
N LYS A 315 -23.84 -4.81 24.55
CA LYS A 315 -22.60 -4.59 25.31
C LYS A 315 -21.42 -4.19 24.43
N LEU A 316 -21.59 -4.18 23.10
CA LEU A 316 -20.51 -3.90 22.17
C LEU A 316 -20.01 -2.46 22.34
N GLN A 317 -18.69 -2.32 22.48
CA GLN A 317 -17.98 -1.04 22.61
C GLN A 317 -17.12 -0.73 21.38
N SER A 318 -16.55 -1.75 20.75
CA SER A 318 -15.69 -1.60 19.57
C SER A 318 -16.12 -2.58 18.51
N LEU A 319 -16.41 -2.07 17.29
CA LEU A 319 -16.75 -2.84 16.11
C LEU A 319 -15.79 -2.44 14.98
N ASP A 320 -14.92 -3.35 14.58
CA ASP A 320 -14.04 -3.18 13.44
C ASP A 320 -14.29 -4.28 12.39
N LEU A 321 -14.80 -3.88 11.22
CA LEU A 321 -15.03 -4.72 10.07
C LEU A 321 -14.31 -4.17 8.83
N SER A 322 -13.32 -3.30 9.02
CA SER A 322 -12.59 -2.65 7.96
C SER A 322 -11.82 -3.63 7.07
N HIS A 323 -11.42 -3.19 5.88
CA HIS A 323 -10.66 -4.01 4.92
C HIS A 323 -11.30 -5.37 4.62
N ASN A 324 -12.57 -5.35 4.21
CA ASN A 324 -13.31 -6.53 3.80
C ASN A 324 -14.00 -6.30 2.42
N ARG A 325 -14.86 -7.24 2.01
CA ARG A 325 -15.69 -7.13 0.79
C ARG A 325 -17.17 -7.04 1.14
N LEU A 326 -17.48 -6.41 2.28
CA LEU A 326 -18.85 -6.24 2.74
C LEU A 326 -19.58 -5.24 1.84
N SER A 327 -20.86 -5.50 1.57
CA SER A 327 -21.68 -4.73 0.63
C SER A 327 -23.08 -4.47 1.20
N GLY A 328 -23.89 -3.70 0.46
CA GLY A 328 -25.23 -3.33 0.92
C GLY A 328 -25.23 -2.18 1.93
N PRO A 329 -26.40 -1.78 2.45
CA PRO A 329 -26.57 -0.63 3.32
C PRO A 329 -26.14 -0.92 4.77
N ILE A 330 -25.78 0.13 5.50
CA ILE A 330 -25.60 0.08 6.96
C ILE A 330 -26.98 -0.02 7.61
N PRO A 331 -27.27 -1.04 8.43
CA PRO A 331 -28.56 -1.16 9.10
C PRO A 331 -28.83 -0.01 10.08
N SER A 332 -29.98 0.63 9.97
CA SER A 332 -30.39 1.73 10.88
C SER A 332 -30.53 1.28 12.34
N SER A 333 -30.75 -0.01 12.57
CA SER A 333 -30.79 -0.60 13.92
C SER A 333 -29.48 -0.43 14.69
N TYR A 334 -28.33 -0.30 14.02
CA TYR A 334 -27.05 -0.07 14.70
C TYR A 334 -27.05 1.23 15.51
N GLY A 335 -27.53 2.33 14.90
CA GLY A 335 -27.63 3.60 15.60
C GLY A 335 -28.71 3.65 16.68
N ASN A 336 -29.70 2.74 16.62
CA ASN A 336 -30.79 2.73 17.60
C ASN A 336 -30.51 1.84 18.82
N GLU A 337 -29.76 0.74 18.63
CA GLU A 337 -29.64 -0.32 19.65
C GLU A 337 -28.26 -0.41 20.29
N LEU A 338 -27.16 -0.02 19.59
CA LEU A 338 -25.77 -0.16 20.08
C LEU A 338 -25.34 1.01 20.99
N GLN A 339 -26.09 1.27 22.05
CA GLN A 339 -25.92 2.46 22.91
C GLN A 339 -24.56 2.55 23.63
N ASN A 340 -23.84 1.43 23.78
CA ASN A 340 -22.52 1.38 24.41
C ASN A 340 -21.36 1.47 23.41
N LEU A 341 -21.67 1.57 22.11
CA LEU A 341 -20.64 1.58 21.05
C LEU A 341 -19.83 2.87 21.15
N LYS A 342 -18.51 2.72 21.26
CA LYS A 342 -17.53 3.81 21.32
C LYS A 342 -16.85 4.04 19.99
N GLU A 343 -16.60 2.95 19.26
CA GLU A 343 -15.84 2.97 18.02
C GLU A 343 -16.52 2.05 17.00
N ILE A 344 -16.70 2.55 15.77
CA ILE A 344 -17.13 1.77 14.63
C ILE A 344 -16.22 2.09 13.44
N SER A 345 -15.59 1.06 12.91
CA SER A 345 -14.78 1.13 11.71
C SER A 345 -15.30 0.15 10.66
N LEU A 346 -15.74 0.69 9.53
CA LEU A 346 -16.20 -0.06 8.35
C LEU A 346 -15.41 0.34 7.09
N TRP A 347 -14.26 1.00 7.24
CA TRP A 347 -13.51 1.54 6.14
C TRP A 347 -12.97 0.46 5.19
N ASN A 348 -12.77 0.85 3.93
CA ASN A 348 -12.32 -0.04 2.85
C ASN A 348 -13.19 -1.29 2.70
N ASN A 349 -14.45 -1.05 2.31
CA ASN A 349 -15.45 -2.06 1.96
C ASN A 349 -16.20 -1.64 0.68
N SER A 350 -17.28 -2.35 0.35
CA SER A 350 -18.17 -2.01 -0.78
C SER A 350 -19.58 -1.64 -0.30
N LEU A 351 -19.70 -1.03 0.88
CA LEU A 351 -20.97 -0.63 1.48
C LEU A 351 -21.59 0.51 0.67
N ASN A 352 -22.90 0.46 0.48
CA ASN A 352 -23.64 1.43 -0.33
C ASN A 352 -24.87 1.98 0.42
N GLY A 353 -25.66 2.82 -0.29
CA GLY A 353 -26.83 3.46 0.32
C GLY A 353 -26.48 4.64 1.22
N THR A 354 -27.39 5.06 2.07
CA THR A 354 -27.26 6.25 2.91
C THR A 354 -26.73 5.90 4.30
N ILE A 355 -26.00 6.83 4.91
CA ILE A 355 -25.58 6.70 6.31
C ILE A 355 -26.78 7.00 7.21
N PRO A 356 -27.20 6.08 8.09
CA PRO A 356 -28.28 6.34 9.03
C PRO A 356 -27.91 7.48 10.00
N SER A 357 -28.75 8.53 10.07
CA SER A 357 -28.48 9.67 10.99
C SER A 357 -28.42 9.25 12.46
N SER A 358 -29.10 8.15 12.83
CA SER A 358 -29.05 7.58 14.18
C SER A 358 -27.65 7.16 14.64
N LEU A 359 -26.70 6.88 13.73
CA LEU A 359 -25.32 6.60 14.12
C LEU A 359 -24.65 7.80 14.78
N PHE A 360 -24.89 9.00 14.28
CA PHE A 360 -24.31 10.24 14.84
C PHE A 360 -24.88 10.59 16.21
N SER A 361 -26.04 10.02 16.55
CA SER A 361 -26.74 10.27 17.83
C SER A 361 -26.42 9.24 18.92
N LEU A 362 -25.57 8.25 18.65
CA LEU A 362 -25.13 7.28 19.66
C LEU A 362 -24.42 7.98 20.83
N PRO A 363 -24.87 7.77 22.09
CA PRO A 363 -24.40 8.57 23.23
C PRO A 363 -22.97 8.31 23.64
N SER A 364 -22.43 7.14 23.30
CA SER A 364 -21.07 6.73 23.68
C SER A 364 -20.09 6.78 22.52
N LEU A 365 -20.52 7.11 21.29
CA LEU A 365 -19.67 7.02 20.11
C LEU A 365 -18.65 8.16 20.08
N HIS A 366 -17.36 7.80 20.03
CA HIS A 366 -16.21 8.69 19.91
C HIS A 366 -15.63 8.71 18.51
N ALA A 367 -15.60 7.53 17.83
CA ALA A 367 -14.99 7.36 16.52
C ALA A 367 -15.93 6.67 15.53
N LEU A 368 -16.10 7.31 14.37
CA LEU A 368 -16.85 6.79 13.23
C LEU A 368 -15.96 6.84 12.00
N ASP A 369 -15.58 5.66 11.48
CA ASP A 369 -14.81 5.54 10.25
C ASP A 369 -15.56 4.71 9.20
N LEU A 370 -15.99 5.38 8.13
CA LEU A 370 -16.69 4.82 6.98
C LEU A 370 -15.95 5.10 5.66
N THR A 371 -14.68 5.48 5.74
CA THR A 371 -13.83 5.86 4.60
C THR A 371 -13.77 4.75 3.55
N SER A 372 -13.57 5.10 2.30
CA SER A 372 -13.38 4.17 1.16
C SER A 372 -14.50 3.13 1.06
N ASN A 373 -15.70 3.62 0.75
CA ASN A 373 -16.90 2.83 0.49
C ASN A 373 -17.69 3.41 -0.70
N GLN A 374 -18.89 2.91 -0.95
CA GLN A 374 -19.81 3.40 -2.00
C GLN A 374 -21.04 4.09 -1.38
N LEU A 375 -20.89 4.65 -0.17
CA LEU A 375 -21.97 5.32 0.54
C LEU A 375 -22.39 6.59 -0.19
N SER A 376 -23.69 6.85 -0.28
CA SER A 376 -24.26 7.91 -1.10
C SER A 376 -25.40 8.65 -0.38
N GLY A 377 -25.94 9.67 -1.05
CA GLY A 377 -27.03 10.48 -0.47
C GLY A 377 -26.51 11.57 0.45
N GLN A 378 -27.44 12.22 1.14
CA GLN A 378 -27.16 13.34 2.04
C GLN A 378 -27.01 12.84 3.48
N LEU A 379 -26.13 13.48 4.25
CA LEU A 379 -26.09 13.29 5.69
C LEU A 379 -27.32 13.94 6.31
N GLY A 380 -28.10 13.15 7.06
CA GLY A 380 -29.28 13.63 7.78
C GLY A 380 -28.90 14.49 8.98
N GLU A 381 -29.70 15.52 9.28
CA GLU A 381 -29.57 16.28 10.52
C GLU A 381 -30.01 15.45 11.73
N PHE A 382 -29.37 15.66 12.87
CA PHE A 382 -29.85 15.14 14.16
C PHE A 382 -29.85 16.21 15.25
N HIS A 383 -30.72 16.03 16.24
CA HIS A 383 -30.87 17.00 17.35
C HIS A 383 -29.89 16.70 18.49
N ASN A 384 -29.55 17.72 19.28
CA ASN A 384 -28.63 17.62 20.44
C ASN A 384 -27.17 17.25 20.08
N ALA A 385 -26.68 17.71 18.92
CA ALA A 385 -25.30 17.46 18.50
C ALA A 385 -24.24 17.98 19.50
N SER A 386 -24.55 19.04 20.25
CA SER A 386 -23.65 19.61 21.26
C SER A 386 -23.36 18.68 22.45
N SER A 387 -24.20 17.67 22.70
CA SER A 387 -23.99 16.65 23.73
C SER A 387 -23.27 15.39 23.21
N SER A 388 -22.99 15.30 21.93
CA SER A 388 -22.32 14.16 21.30
C SER A 388 -20.89 13.98 21.86
N GLN A 389 -20.46 12.71 21.90
CA GLN A 389 -19.09 12.34 22.30
C GLN A 389 -18.14 12.21 21.10
N LEU A 390 -18.61 12.43 19.87
CA LEU A 390 -17.83 12.27 18.66
C LEU A 390 -16.59 13.17 18.64
N GLU A 391 -15.45 12.52 18.50
CA GLU A 391 -14.13 13.12 18.40
C GLU A 391 -13.55 12.91 16.97
N TYR A 392 -13.85 11.78 16.33
CA TYR A 392 -13.31 11.40 15.05
C TYR A 392 -14.43 11.05 14.07
N ILE A 393 -14.50 11.77 12.96
CA ILE A 393 -15.44 11.51 11.84
C ILE A 393 -14.63 11.38 10.56
N HIS A 394 -14.56 10.16 10.02
CA HIS A 394 -13.91 9.80 8.78
C HIS A 394 -14.96 9.27 7.79
N LEU A 395 -15.30 10.07 6.77
CA LEU A 395 -16.29 9.75 5.72
C LEU A 395 -15.69 9.89 4.32
N GLY A 396 -14.38 10.05 4.22
CA GLY A 396 -13.68 10.26 2.95
C GLY A 396 -13.85 9.12 1.96
N ASP A 397 -13.59 9.40 0.69
CA ASP A 397 -13.63 8.42 -0.41
C ASP A 397 -14.96 7.64 -0.45
N ASN A 398 -16.04 8.40 -0.73
CA ASN A 398 -17.41 7.91 -0.84
C ASN A 398 -18.17 8.71 -1.93
N GLN A 399 -19.47 8.51 -2.04
CA GLN A 399 -20.35 9.21 -2.99
C GLN A 399 -21.36 10.12 -2.27
N LEU A 400 -21.01 10.62 -1.09
CA LEU A 400 -21.88 11.46 -0.29
C LEU A 400 -22.11 12.81 -0.99
N GLN A 401 -23.33 13.36 -0.87
CA GLN A 401 -23.72 14.55 -1.61
C GLN A 401 -24.53 15.55 -0.74
N GLY A 402 -24.81 16.71 -1.31
CA GLY A 402 -25.51 17.77 -0.59
C GLY A 402 -24.58 18.68 0.19
N MET A 403 -25.11 19.50 1.08
CA MET A 403 -24.30 20.39 1.93
C MET A 403 -23.78 19.64 3.16
N ILE A 404 -22.66 20.11 3.72
CA ILE A 404 -22.22 19.66 5.04
C ILE A 404 -23.29 20.10 6.06
N PRO A 405 -23.88 19.16 6.82
CA PRO A 405 -25.02 19.46 7.68
C PRO A 405 -24.61 20.30 8.89
N ARG A 406 -25.56 21.09 9.42
CA ARG A 406 -25.28 22.06 10.51
C ARG A 406 -24.86 21.40 11.82
N PHE A 407 -25.31 20.17 12.08
CA PHE A 407 -24.93 19.47 13.30
C PHE A 407 -23.43 19.30 13.47
N ILE A 408 -22.68 19.12 12.36
CA ILE A 408 -21.21 18.96 12.38
C ILE A 408 -20.55 20.14 13.14
N PHE A 409 -21.01 21.37 12.87
CA PHE A 409 -20.44 22.57 13.49
C PHE A 409 -20.84 22.74 14.98
N GLN A 410 -21.65 21.83 15.53
CA GLN A 410 -22.06 21.80 16.93
C GLN A 410 -21.35 20.73 17.75
N LEU A 411 -20.53 19.89 17.14
CA LEU A 411 -19.80 18.79 17.76
C LEU A 411 -18.56 19.32 18.52
N THR A 412 -18.76 19.87 19.69
CA THR A 412 -17.72 20.59 20.47
C THR A 412 -16.52 19.74 20.87
N LYS A 413 -16.61 18.41 20.79
CA LYS A 413 -15.52 17.46 21.08
C LYS A 413 -14.74 17.05 19.84
N LEU A 414 -15.21 17.41 18.64
CA LEU A 414 -14.64 16.99 17.39
C LEU A 414 -13.17 17.42 17.27
N GLN A 415 -12.31 16.47 16.95
CA GLN A 415 -10.87 16.60 16.78
C GLN A 415 -10.46 16.42 15.32
N ILE A 416 -11.08 15.44 14.64
CA ILE A 416 -10.85 15.14 13.22
C ILE A 416 -12.17 15.16 12.46
N LEU A 417 -12.19 15.92 11.36
CA LEU A 417 -13.23 15.86 10.33
C LEU A 417 -12.59 15.58 8.98
N PHE A 418 -12.77 14.39 8.46
CA PHE A 418 -12.30 14.00 7.14
C PHE A 418 -13.47 13.60 6.25
N VAL A 419 -13.84 14.48 5.31
CA VAL A 419 -14.93 14.30 4.33
C VAL A 419 -14.46 14.44 2.89
N SER A 420 -13.15 14.42 2.67
CA SER A 420 -12.53 14.55 1.34
C SER A 420 -12.94 13.41 0.41
N PHE A 421 -12.80 13.63 -0.90
CA PHE A 421 -13.14 12.63 -1.93
C PHE A 421 -14.59 12.17 -1.86
N ASN A 422 -15.50 13.16 -1.96
CA ASN A 422 -16.95 12.94 -1.99
C ASN A 422 -17.61 13.88 -3.04
N ASN A 423 -18.93 13.94 -3.03
CA ASN A 423 -19.70 14.82 -3.90
C ASN A 423 -20.48 15.90 -3.10
N PHE A 424 -19.95 16.30 -1.94
CA PHE A 424 -20.51 17.41 -1.17
C PHE A 424 -20.47 18.70 -1.98
N SER A 425 -21.46 19.57 -1.82
CA SER A 425 -21.62 20.77 -2.61
C SER A 425 -22.06 21.96 -1.75
N GLY A 426 -21.95 23.14 -2.33
CA GLY A 426 -22.35 24.38 -1.66
C GLY A 426 -21.17 25.16 -1.10
N VAL A 427 -21.49 26.17 -0.32
CA VAL A 427 -20.52 27.10 0.28
C VAL A 427 -20.25 26.70 1.72
N VAL A 428 -18.96 26.56 2.07
CA VAL A 428 -18.50 26.32 3.43
C VAL A 428 -17.77 27.56 3.93
N GLU A 429 -18.34 28.25 4.89
CA GLU A 429 -17.69 29.35 5.59
C GLU A 429 -16.82 28.78 6.71
N LEU A 430 -15.50 29.01 6.67
CA LEU A 430 -14.59 28.47 7.69
C LEU A 430 -14.89 29.02 9.10
N GLY A 431 -15.54 30.16 9.20
CA GLY A 431 -16.01 30.72 10.47
C GLY A 431 -17.01 29.83 11.22
N LEU A 432 -17.69 28.91 10.55
CA LEU A 432 -18.60 27.95 11.18
C LEU A 432 -17.88 26.99 12.13
N PHE A 433 -16.59 26.74 11.90
CA PHE A 433 -15.76 25.85 12.75
C PHE A 433 -15.27 26.52 14.04
N GLN A 434 -15.51 27.82 14.27
CA GLN A 434 -15.00 28.57 15.42
C GLN A 434 -15.32 27.96 16.78
N ASN A 435 -16.41 27.20 16.92
CA ASN A 435 -16.83 26.56 18.15
C ASN A 435 -16.16 25.20 18.39
N LEU A 436 -15.50 24.62 17.37
CA LEU A 436 -14.86 23.31 17.45
C LEU A 436 -13.43 23.46 17.99
N LYS A 437 -13.29 23.89 19.25
CA LYS A 437 -12.00 24.24 19.87
C LYS A 437 -10.94 23.14 19.86
N LYS A 438 -11.35 21.87 19.71
CA LYS A 438 -10.45 20.71 19.71
C LYS A 438 -10.08 20.23 18.31
N LEU A 439 -10.67 20.84 17.29
CA LEU A 439 -10.45 20.43 15.91
C LEU A 439 -9.01 20.76 15.50
N TYR A 440 -8.20 19.74 15.21
CA TYR A 440 -6.83 19.88 14.72
C TYR A 440 -6.64 19.35 13.30
N PHE A 441 -7.56 18.52 12.79
CA PHE A 441 -7.53 18.00 11.43
C PHE A 441 -8.82 18.31 10.70
N LEU A 442 -8.73 19.01 9.54
CA LEU A 442 -9.86 19.35 8.67
C LEU A 442 -9.55 18.98 7.22
N GLY A 443 -10.24 17.96 6.69
CA GLY A 443 -10.14 17.50 5.29
C GLY A 443 -11.45 17.70 4.54
N LEU A 444 -11.47 18.65 3.60
CA LEU A 444 -12.60 18.98 2.73
C LEU A 444 -12.31 18.76 1.24
N SER A 445 -11.11 18.28 0.92
CA SER A 445 -10.55 18.18 -0.44
C SER A 445 -11.42 17.35 -1.39
N ASP A 446 -11.30 17.65 -2.69
CA ASP A 446 -11.89 16.85 -3.78
C ASP A 446 -13.39 16.59 -3.57
N ASN A 447 -14.12 17.71 -3.47
CA ASN A 447 -15.56 17.82 -3.40
C ASN A 447 -16.04 18.92 -4.38
N ASN A 448 -17.36 19.12 -4.48
CA ASN A 448 -17.96 20.26 -5.20
C ASN A 448 -18.18 21.48 -4.27
N LEU A 449 -17.31 21.63 -3.27
CA LEU A 449 -17.40 22.69 -2.27
C LEU A 449 -16.73 23.99 -2.76
N SER A 450 -17.27 25.12 -2.29
CA SER A 450 -16.60 26.42 -2.39
C SER A 450 -16.31 26.92 -0.98
N VAL A 451 -15.03 26.94 -0.60
CA VAL A 451 -14.61 27.38 0.72
C VAL A 451 -14.44 28.90 0.75
N GLN A 452 -15.09 29.58 1.72
CA GLN A 452 -15.01 31.00 1.95
C GLN A 452 -14.48 31.32 3.36
N TYR A 453 -13.74 32.43 3.46
CA TYR A 453 -13.08 32.85 4.72
C TYR A 453 -13.24 34.35 4.96
N GLY A 454 -14.51 34.83 5.06
CA GLY A 454 -14.87 36.21 5.41
C GLY A 454 -14.60 37.21 4.29
N ASN A 455 -15.58 38.11 4.03
CA ASN A 455 -15.37 39.23 3.14
C ASN A 455 -14.60 40.33 3.87
N GLY A 456 -13.55 40.83 3.28
CA GLY A 456 -12.51 41.80 3.63
C GLY A 456 -12.71 42.93 4.67
N ASN A 457 -13.87 43.04 5.34
CA ASN A 457 -14.13 44.05 6.37
C ASN A 457 -14.65 43.51 7.70
N SER A 458 -14.76 42.20 7.89
CA SER A 458 -15.22 41.65 9.16
C SER A 458 -14.04 41.23 10.03
N THR A 459 -14.05 41.68 11.24
CA THR A 459 -13.25 41.26 12.41
C THR A 459 -12.82 39.78 12.34
N PHE A 460 -11.54 39.52 12.62
CA PHE A 460 -10.86 38.25 12.64
C PHE A 460 -11.78 37.07 12.93
N VAL A 461 -12.01 36.22 11.92
CA VAL A 461 -12.67 34.94 12.11
C VAL A 461 -11.70 34.05 12.90
N SER A 462 -12.02 33.79 14.18
CA SER A 462 -11.25 32.90 15.01
C SER A 462 -11.54 31.45 14.58
N ILE A 463 -10.66 30.88 13.78
CA ILE A 463 -10.67 29.46 13.44
C ILE A 463 -9.85 28.71 14.49
N PRO A 464 -10.19 27.46 14.87
CA PRO A 464 -9.35 26.64 15.74
C PRO A 464 -7.89 26.56 15.25
N LEU A 465 -6.96 26.30 16.14
CA LEU A 465 -5.57 26.01 15.77
C LEU A 465 -5.53 24.61 15.13
N ILE A 466 -5.33 24.58 13.82
CA ILE A 466 -5.36 23.35 13.02
C ILE A 466 -3.93 22.89 12.77
N GLU A 467 -3.67 21.60 12.91
CA GLU A 467 -2.40 20.97 12.54
C GLU A 467 -2.40 20.52 11.07
N SER A 468 -3.52 20.00 10.57
CA SER A 468 -3.65 19.53 9.19
C SER A 468 -4.88 20.11 8.52
N LEU A 469 -4.67 20.86 7.43
CA LEU A 469 -5.71 21.53 6.66
C LEU A 469 -5.64 21.12 5.19
N LEU A 470 -6.62 20.33 4.75
CA LEU A 470 -6.70 19.82 3.39
C LEU A 470 -7.87 20.46 2.65
N LEU A 471 -7.55 21.36 1.74
CA LEU A 471 -8.51 22.17 0.95
C LEU A 471 -8.24 22.08 -0.57
N ARG A 472 -7.76 20.94 -1.04
CA ARG A 472 -7.59 20.68 -2.47
C ARG A 472 -8.94 20.75 -3.17
N SER A 473 -8.98 21.32 -4.38
CA SER A 473 -10.21 21.41 -5.20
C SER A 473 -11.38 22.15 -4.51
N CYS A 474 -11.13 23.18 -3.68
CA CYS A 474 -12.13 23.89 -2.90
C CYS A 474 -12.53 25.27 -3.47
N ASN A 475 -12.23 25.53 -4.76
CA ASN A 475 -12.55 26.76 -5.47
C ASN A 475 -12.00 28.04 -4.82
N ILE A 476 -10.81 27.96 -4.20
CA ILE A 476 -10.12 29.06 -3.54
C ILE A 476 -9.40 29.91 -4.60
N SER A 477 -9.53 31.23 -4.57
CA SER A 477 -8.93 32.14 -5.54
C SER A 477 -7.79 33.01 -5.01
N THR A 478 -7.66 33.14 -3.70
CA THR A 478 -6.62 33.93 -3.03
C THR A 478 -6.09 33.20 -1.81
N PHE A 479 -4.89 33.53 -1.34
CA PHE A 479 -4.38 32.95 -0.10
C PHE A 479 -5.23 33.39 1.09
N PRO A 480 -5.72 32.44 1.92
CA PRO A 480 -6.52 32.76 3.08
C PRO A 480 -5.71 33.46 4.18
N ASN A 481 -6.08 34.71 4.53
CA ASN A 481 -5.32 35.51 5.52
C ASN A 481 -5.27 34.89 6.92
N PHE A 482 -6.27 34.08 7.30
CA PHE A 482 -6.31 33.43 8.62
C PHE A 482 -5.14 32.47 8.84
N LEU A 483 -4.54 31.94 7.76
CA LEU A 483 -3.38 31.05 7.83
C LEU A 483 -2.19 31.71 8.55
N ARG A 484 -2.09 33.02 8.55
CA ARG A 484 -1.01 33.75 9.26
C ARG A 484 -1.00 33.51 10.76
N ASN A 485 -2.18 33.14 11.32
CA ASN A 485 -2.38 32.96 12.76
C ASN A 485 -2.43 31.44 13.13
N GLN A 486 -2.16 30.53 12.19
CA GLN A 486 -2.14 29.10 12.42
C GLN A 486 -0.74 28.66 12.88
N GLU A 487 -0.48 28.77 14.19
CA GLU A 487 0.85 28.53 14.79
C GLU A 487 1.18 27.04 14.91
N GLN A 488 0.20 26.15 14.80
CA GLN A 488 0.39 24.68 14.95
C GLN A 488 0.29 23.95 13.61
N LEU A 489 0.13 24.69 12.50
CA LEU A 489 -0.08 24.07 11.19
C LEU A 489 1.17 23.30 10.76
N TRP A 490 0.99 22.00 10.58
CA TRP A 490 2.02 21.05 10.18
C TRP A 490 1.84 20.65 8.71
N GLN A 491 0.59 20.57 8.22
CA GLN A 491 0.22 20.18 6.87
C GLN A 491 -0.78 21.15 6.26
N LEU A 492 -0.48 21.64 5.06
CA LEU A 492 -1.34 22.49 4.26
C LEU A 492 -1.41 22.01 2.82
N ASP A 493 -2.59 21.64 2.37
CA ASP A 493 -2.87 21.34 0.97
C ASP A 493 -3.90 22.34 0.40
N LEU A 494 -3.45 23.20 -0.50
CA LEU A 494 -4.27 24.14 -1.28
C LEU A 494 -4.20 23.82 -2.78
N SER A 495 -3.81 22.62 -3.15
CA SER A 495 -3.63 22.23 -4.55
C SER A 495 -4.96 22.23 -5.33
N ASN A 496 -4.87 22.22 -6.64
CA ASN A 496 -6.00 22.17 -7.56
C ASN A 496 -7.08 23.23 -7.26
N ASN A 497 -6.64 24.48 -7.03
CA ASN A 497 -7.52 25.63 -6.79
C ASN A 497 -7.32 26.69 -7.88
N LYS A 498 -7.75 27.92 -7.64
CA LYS A 498 -7.64 29.04 -8.58
C LYS A 498 -6.80 30.17 -8.00
N ILE A 499 -5.89 29.88 -7.08
CA ILE A 499 -5.06 30.87 -6.40
C ILE A 499 -4.11 31.48 -7.43
N SER A 500 -4.12 32.82 -7.51
CA SER A 500 -3.34 33.59 -8.48
C SER A 500 -2.47 34.65 -7.80
N GLY A 501 -1.51 35.20 -8.55
CA GLY A 501 -0.53 36.14 -8.04
C GLY A 501 0.75 35.47 -7.52
N GLU A 502 1.48 36.15 -6.65
CA GLU A 502 2.73 35.64 -6.09
C GLU A 502 2.49 34.84 -4.82
N ILE A 503 3.34 33.84 -4.55
CA ILE A 503 3.39 33.15 -3.27
C ILE A 503 3.90 34.15 -2.23
N PRO A 504 3.11 34.52 -1.22
CA PRO A 504 3.49 35.58 -0.31
C PRO A 504 4.54 35.10 0.70
N LYS A 505 5.52 35.96 1.01
CA LYS A 505 6.63 35.60 1.93
C LYS A 505 6.22 35.13 3.31
N TRP A 506 4.98 35.46 3.77
CA TRP A 506 4.53 35.01 5.09
C TRP A 506 4.14 33.51 5.10
N ILE A 507 3.89 32.89 3.95
CA ILE A 507 3.51 31.46 3.89
C ILE A 507 4.63 30.59 4.46
N TRP A 508 5.89 31.02 4.28
CA TRP A 508 7.07 30.32 4.78
C TRP A 508 7.22 30.36 6.30
N LYS A 509 6.39 31.17 7.00
CA LYS A 509 6.41 31.34 8.45
C LYS A 509 5.15 30.77 9.12
N VAL A 510 4.22 30.25 8.34
CA VAL A 510 3.01 29.58 8.85
C VAL A 510 3.42 28.37 9.71
N GLY A 511 2.67 28.08 10.76
CA GLY A 511 3.00 27.02 11.70
C GLY A 511 4.12 27.37 12.67
N ASN A 512 4.58 28.65 12.70
CA ASN A 512 5.72 29.06 13.54
C ASN A 512 6.98 28.20 13.34
N GLY A 513 7.18 27.71 12.09
CA GLY A 513 8.27 26.79 11.72
C GLY A 513 7.92 25.31 11.78
N SER A 514 6.72 24.93 12.18
CA SER A 514 6.26 23.52 12.21
C SER A 514 5.63 23.03 10.91
N LEU A 515 5.49 23.87 9.88
CA LEU A 515 4.92 23.47 8.60
C LEU A 515 5.90 22.57 7.83
N HIS A 516 5.59 21.27 7.75
CA HIS A 516 6.43 20.25 7.09
C HIS A 516 5.92 19.88 5.70
N TYR A 517 4.63 20.00 5.47
CA TYR A 517 4.00 19.65 4.20
C TYR A 517 3.26 20.86 3.64
N LEU A 518 3.67 21.30 2.44
CA LEU A 518 3.00 22.37 1.70
C LEU A 518 2.78 21.94 0.26
N ASN A 519 1.51 21.85 -0.13
CA ASN A 519 1.10 21.59 -1.51
C ASN A 519 0.29 22.76 -2.05
N LEU A 520 0.83 23.45 -3.07
CA LEU A 520 0.21 24.55 -3.82
C LEU A 520 0.08 24.21 -5.31
N SER A 521 0.25 22.95 -5.68
CA SER A 521 0.24 22.52 -7.08
C SER A 521 -1.10 22.75 -7.76
N HIS A 522 -1.09 22.79 -9.09
CA HIS A 522 -2.32 23.00 -9.88
C HIS A 522 -3.09 24.27 -9.48
N ASN A 523 -2.42 25.41 -9.52
CA ASN A 523 -2.99 26.73 -9.28
C ASN A 523 -2.63 27.71 -10.43
N LEU A 524 -2.81 28.99 -10.23
CA LEU A 524 -2.50 30.04 -11.21
C LEU A 524 -1.41 30.99 -10.69
N LEU A 525 -0.50 30.48 -9.85
CA LEU A 525 0.58 31.24 -9.22
C LEU A 525 1.60 31.68 -10.26
N GLN A 526 2.06 32.94 -10.19
CA GLN A 526 2.91 33.56 -11.20
C GLN A 526 4.35 33.79 -10.73
N GLY A 527 4.57 33.87 -9.42
CA GLY A 527 5.89 34.13 -8.86
C GLY A 527 5.97 33.81 -7.37
N ILE A 528 7.13 34.06 -6.82
CA ILE A 528 7.42 33.93 -5.40
C ILE A 528 7.92 35.28 -4.90
N GLU A 529 7.24 35.89 -3.91
CA GLU A 529 7.76 37.13 -3.30
C GLU A 529 9.19 36.92 -2.84
N PRO A 530 10.13 37.83 -3.20
CA PRO A 530 11.53 37.71 -2.82
C PRO A 530 11.68 37.50 -1.30
N SER A 531 12.12 36.34 -0.92
CA SER A 531 12.44 36.01 0.46
C SER A 531 13.77 35.27 0.47
N PRO A 532 14.77 35.71 1.23
CA PRO A 532 16.02 34.97 1.36
C PRO A 532 15.87 33.61 2.06
N HIS A 533 14.65 33.23 2.46
CA HIS A 533 14.45 32.21 3.48
C HIS A 533 13.34 31.20 3.18
N LEU A 534 13.35 30.55 2.01
CA LEU A 534 12.84 29.17 1.93
C LEU A 534 13.69 28.27 2.86
N SER A 535 14.93 28.63 3.09
CA SER A 535 15.93 27.87 3.84
C SER A 535 15.74 27.84 5.37
N LEU A 536 14.75 28.52 5.93
CA LEU A 536 14.55 28.60 7.39
C LEU A 536 13.39 27.76 7.91
N SER A 537 12.67 27.09 7.06
CA SER A 537 11.55 26.24 7.47
C SER A 537 11.94 24.77 7.38
N ASP A 538 11.46 23.96 8.32
CA ASP A 538 11.68 22.51 8.34
C ASP A 538 10.79 21.76 7.34
N PHE A 539 10.59 22.31 6.13
CA PHE A 539 9.81 21.62 5.10
C PHE A 539 10.41 20.26 4.76
N SER A 540 9.53 19.27 4.81
CA SER A 540 9.82 17.93 4.32
C SER A 540 9.26 17.73 2.91
N VAL A 541 8.10 18.33 2.62
CA VAL A 541 7.40 18.24 1.33
C VAL A 541 7.06 19.64 0.84
N LEU A 542 7.48 19.96 -0.38
CA LEU A 542 7.07 21.17 -1.08
C LEU A 542 6.70 20.83 -2.52
N ASP A 543 5.42 20.93 -2.84
CA ASP A 543 4.88 20.79 -4.18
C ASP A 543 4.23 22.10 -4.65
N ILE A 544 4.86 22.74 -5.64
CA ILE A 544 4.38 23.96 -6.31
C ILE A 544 4.25 23.73 -7.83
N SER A 545 4.14 22.48 -8.22
CA SER A 545 4.03 22.07 -9.64
C SER A 545 2.75 22.59 -10.30
N SER A 546 2.71 22.53 -11.60
CA SER A 546 1.52 22.89 -12.40
C SER A 546 0.96 24.28 -12.05
N ASN A 547 1.82 25.28 -12.17
CA ASN A 547 1.49 26.70 -11.98
C ASN A 547 2.02 27.53 -13.18
N LYS A 548 2.15 28.83 -13.01
CA LYS A 548 2.72 29.77 -13.99
C LYS A 548 3.93 30.52 -13.43
N LEU A 549 4.68 29.83 -12.51
CA LEU A 549 5.79 30.44 -11.82
C LEU A 549 6.92 30.83 -12.81
N GLU A 550 7.39 32.04 -12.70
CA GLU A 550 8.50 32.59 -13.50
C GLU A 550 9.72 32.88 -12.64
N GLY A 551 10.89 33.01 -13.25
CA GLY A 551 12.15 33.32 -12.58
C GLY A 551 13.04 32.09 -12.39
N SER A 552 13.94 32.16 -11.40
CA SER A 552 14.92 31.10 -11.12
C SER A 552 14.37 30.06 -10.13
N LEU A 553 15.00 28.88 -10.12
CA LEU A 553 14.68 27.80 -9.18
C LEU A 553 14.79 28.28 -7.73
N PRO A 554 13.74 28.17 -6.91
CA PRO A 554 13.84 28.44 -5.49
C PRO A 554 14.73 27.37 -4.80
N ILE A 555 15.60 27.81 -3.88
CA ILE A 555 16.52 26.91 -3.18
C ILE A 555 15.75 26.19 -2.07
N PRO A 556 15.65 24.85 -2.11
CA PRO A 556 14.97 24.10 -1.09
C PRO A 556 15.77 24.08 0.23
N PRO A 557 15.10 23.89 1.41
CA PRO A 557 15.79 23.67 2.67
C PRO A 557 16.51 22.30 2.70
N SER A 558 17.47 22.14 3.59
CA SER A 558 18.25 20.89 3.70
C SER A 558 17.42 19.70 4.22
N SER A 559 16.31 19.96 4.93
CA SER A 559 15.40 18.97 5.49
C SER A 559 14.43 18.35 4.47
N ILE A 560 14.36 18.92 3.26
CA ILE A 560 13.36 18.51 2.26
C ILE A 560 13.65 17.12 1.71
N PHE A 561 12.63 16.28 1.58
CA PHE A 561 12.75 14.98 0.90
C PHE A 561 11.92 14.92 -0.39
N PHE A 562 10.86 15.75 -0.54
CA PHE A 562 10.08 15.84 -1.77
C PHE A 562 10.01 17.29 -2.23
N PHE A 563 10.56 17.56 -3.41
CA PHE A 563 10.56 18.89 -4.02
C PHE A 563 10.13 18.80 -5.49
N SER A 564 8.96 19.35 -5.80
CA SER A 564 8.46 19.46 -7.16
C SER A 564 8.09 20.90 -7.52
N VAL A 565 8.65 21.36 -8.62
CA VAL A 565 8.31 22.62 -9.32
C VAL A 565 7.94 22.35 -10.77
N SER A 566 7.60 21.10 -11.09
CA SER A 566 7.31 20.69 -12.47
C SER A 566 6.16 21.47 -13.11
N ASN A 567 6.16 21.51 -14.42
CA ASN A 567 5.10 22.16 -15.20
C ASN A 567 4.89 23.64 -14.79
N ASN A 568 5.94 24.46 -14.95
CA ASN A 568 5.95 25.89 -14.68
C ASN A 568 6.72 26.65 -15.79
N ASN A 569 6.91 27.97 -15.63
CA ASN A 569 7.68 28.83 -16.53
C ASN A 569 9.06 29.18 -15.92
N LEU A 570 9.59 28.38 -15.03
CA LEU A 570 10.89 28.64 -14.39
C LEU A 570 12.03 28.50 -15.39
N SER A 571 13.09 29.29 -15.19
CA SER A 571 14.22 29.37 -16.13
C SER A 571 15.56 29.58 -15.40
N GLY A 572 16.65 29.58 -16.16
CA GLY A 572 17.99 29.71 -15.63
C GLY A 572 18.63 28.36 -15.32
N GLU A 573 19.75 28.36 -14.62
CA GLU A 573 20.52 27.14 -14.29
C GLU A 573 20.10 26.58 -12.93
N ILE A 574 20.27 25.26 -12.72
CA ILE A 574 20.12 24.64 -11.40
C ILE A 574 21.29 25.08 -10.52
N PRO A 575 21.07 25.83 -9.44
CA PRO A 575 22.14 26.26 -8.57
C PRO A 575 22.71 25.07 -7.76
N ARG A 576 24.05 25.05 -7.59
CA ARG A 576 24.73 23.99 -6.81
C ARG A 576 24.21 23.85 -5.38
N SER A 577 23.63 24.91 -4.83
CA SER A 577 23.01 24.88 -3.49
C SER A 577 21.83 23.89 -3.34
N VAL A 578 21.22 23.44 -4.43
CA VAL A 578 20.21 22.33 -4.38
C VAL A 578 20.82 21.06 -3.80
N CYS A 579 22.11 20.84 -4.02
CA CYS A 579 22.83 19.68 -3.49
C CYS A 579 23.05 19.69 -1.96
N ASN A 580 22.76 20.80 -1.28
CA ASN A 580 22.77 20.87 0.17
C ASN A 580 21.56 20.16 0.81
N ALA A 581 20.54 19.84 0.00
CA ALA A 581 19.37 19.05 0.43
C ALA A 581 19.72 17.55 0.45
N THR A 582 20.51 17.12 1.42
CA THR A 582 21.02 15.73 1.52
C THR A 582 19.94 14.70 1.85
N SER A 583 18.76 15.14 2.33
CA SER A 583 17.61 14.28 2.60
C SER A 583 16.71 14.07 1.39
N LEU A 584 17.02 14.68 0.26
CA LEU A 584 16.16 14.72 -0.93
C LEU A 584 15.96 13.32 -1.52
N ILE A 585 14.70 12.90 -1.61
CA ILE A 585 14.28 11.62 -2.20
C ILE A 585 13.70 11.84 -3.60
N VAL A 586 12.91 12.92 -3.78
CA VAL A 586 12.30 13.28 -5.05
C VAL A 586 12.70 14.71 -5.43
N LEU A 587 13.28 14.84 -6.62
CA LEU A 587 13.50 16.12 -7.29
C LEU A 587 12.83 16.08 -8.66
N ASP A 588 11.74 16.85 -8.80
CA ASP A 588 11.01 16.97 -10.05
C ASP A 588 11.00 18.42 -10.54
N LEU A 589 11.80 18.71 -11.57
CA LEU A 589 11.92 20.00 -12.25
C LEU A 589 11.39 19.96 -13.69
N SER A 590 10.66 18.90 -14.04
CA SER A 590 10.22 18.63 -15.41
C SER A 590 9.31 19.74 -15.99
N HIS A 591 9.23 19.81 -17.30
CA HIS A 591 8.37 20.76 -18.01
C HIS A 591 8.55 22.22 -17.56
N ASN A 592 9.78 22.73 -17.72
CA ASN A 592 10.17 24.11 -17.44
C ASN A 592 11.09 24.65 -18.55
N TYR A 593 11.71 25.79 -18.34
CA TYR A 593 12.67 26.39 -19.26
C TYR A 593 14.09 26.45 -18.68
N PHE A 594 14.46 25.48 -17.84
CA PHE A 594 15.80 25.42 -17.29
C PHE A 594 16.86 25.16 -18.36
N ILE A 595 18.01 25.79 -18.21
CA ILE A 595 19.13 25.75 -19.14
C ILE A 595 20.43 25.35 -18.44
N GLY A 596 21.49 25.21 -19.21
CA GLY A 596 22.87 24.95 -18.69
C GLY A 596 23.07 23.47 -18.39
N GLN A 597 24.13 23.18 -17.65
CA GLN A 597 24.54 21.80 -17.33
C GLN A 597 23.85 21.30 -16.06
N ILE A 598 23.55 20.01 -16.03
CA ILE A 598 23.06 19.34 -14.82
C ILE A 598 24.19 19.31 -13.79
N PRO A 599 24.01 19.85 -12.57
CA PRO A 599 25.07 19.85 -11.54
C PRO A 599 25.53 18.42 -11.21
N PRO A 600 26.84 18.11 -11.29
CA PRO A 600 27.37 16.75 -11.03
C PRO A 600 27.03 16.21 -9.65
N CYS A 601 26.88 17.08 -8.66
CA CYS A 601 26.52 16.71 -7.29
C CYS A 601 25.14 16.01 -7.17
N LEU A 602 24.23 16.16 -8.15
CA LEU A 602 22.96 15.41 -8.15
C LEU A 602 23.16 13.88 -8.33
N GLY A 603 24.22 13.46 -9.02
CA GLY A 603 24.63 12.05 -9.07
C GLY A 603 25.32 11.57 -7.79
N GLU A 604 25.83 12.50 -6.98
CA GLU A 604 26.56 12.22 -5.74
C GLU A 604 25.66 12.18 -4.49
N ILE A 605 24.47 12.81 -4.53
CA ILE A 605 23.42 12.70 -3.47
C ILE A 605 22.80 11.29 -3.42
N GLY A 606 23.35 10.33 -4.12
CA GLY A 606 22.81 8.99 -4.37
C GLY A 606 22.43 8.13 -3.15
N ASP A 607 22.73 8.57 -1.92
CA ASP A 607 22.34 7.83 -0.71
C ASP A 607 20.87 8.05 -0.32
N SER A 608 20.22 9.10 -0.81
CA SER A 608 18.82 9.44 -0.52
C SER A 608 17.96 9.58 -1.78
N LEU A 609 18.52 10.13 -2.87
CA LEU A 609 17.77 10.47 -4.07
C LEU A 609 17.26 9.21 -4.79
N SER A 610 15.93 9.09 -4.87
CA SER A 610 15.24 7.98 -5.54
C SER A 610 14.68 8.39 -6.90
N VAL A 611 14.23 9.63 -7.04
CA VAL A 611 13.64 10.17 -8.27
C VAL A 611 14.34 11.45 -8.67
N LEU A 612 14.89 11.45 -9.88
CA LEU A 612 15.40 12.65 -10.56
C LEU A 612 14.67 12.78 -11.90
N ASN A 613 13.74 13.72 -11.97
CA ASN A 613 12.97 14.03 -13.15
C ASN A 613 13.29 15.46 -13.64
N LEU A 614 13.98 15.55 -14.77
CA LEU A 614 14.38 16.79 -15.44
C LEU A 614 13.83 16.86 -16.88
N GLN A 615 12.85 16.03 -17.23
CA GLN A 615 12.33 15.95 -18.59
C GLN A 615 11.77 17.29 -19.09
N GLU A 616 11.74 17.46 -20.43
CA GLU A 616 11.15 18.63 -21.10
C GLU A 616 11.66 19.97 -20.55
N ASN A 617 12.97 20.19 -20.74
CA ASN A 617 13.69 21.41 -20.40
C ASN A 617 14.70 21.76 -21.55
N ALA A 618 15.62 22.69 -21.31
CA ALA A 618 16.68 23.02 -22.25
C ALA A 618 18.09 22.77 -21.68
N PHE A 619 18.24 21.74 -20.86
CA PHE A 619 19.54 21.32 -20.32
C PHE A 619 20.45 20.83 -21.44
N ASN A 620 21.73 21.22 -21.39
CA ASN A 620 22.74 20.89 -22.37
C ASN A 620 24.01 20.27 -21.72
N GLY A 621 24.98 19.93 -22.56
CA GLY A 621 26.22 19.28 -22.10
C GLY A 621 26.03 17.79 -21.88
N THR A 622 26.94 17.18 -21.12
CA THR A 622 26.96 15.72 -20.92
C THR A 622 26.07 15.27 -19.77
N LEU A 623 25.63 14.00 -19.85
CA LEU A 623 24.96 13.32 -18.73
C LEU A 623 25.82 13.34 -17.46
N LEU A 624 25.19 13.19 -16.31
CA LEU A 624 25.89 13.01 -15.02
C LEU A 624 26.89 11.86 -15.12
N GLN A 625 28.19 12.16 -14.92
CA GLN A 625 29.25 11.16 -15.13
C GLN A 625 29.53 10.28 -13.91
N THR A 626 29.09 10.69 -12.72
CA THR A 626 29.42 10.02 -11.45
C THR A 626 28.15 9.59 -10.71
N PHE A 627 27.95 8.28 -10.57
CA PHE A 627 26.97 7.68 -9.67
C PHE A 627 27.72 6.79 -8.68
N LYS A 628 27.54 7.04 -7.38
CA LYS A 628 28.21 6.29 -6.32
C LYS A 628 27.79 4.81 -6.29
N GLU A 629 28.64 3.95 -5.73
CA GLU A 629 28.22 2.62 -5.32
C GLU A 629 27.09 2.72 -4.28
N GLY A 630 26.06 1.87 -4.44
CA GLY A 630 24.86 1.92 -3.59
C GLY A 630 23.86 3.03 -3.95
N CYS A 631 24.01 3.67 -5.11
CA CYS A 631 23.03 4.61 -5.66
C CYS A 631 21.59 4.08 -5.55
N LYS A 632 20.69 4.89 -4.98
CA LYS A 632 19.28 4.52 -4.73
C LYS A 632 18.30 5.05 -5.78
N ILE A 633 18.81 5.66 -6.85
CA ILE A 633 17.95 6.16 -7.92
C ILE A 633 17.13 5.00 -8.51
N GLN A 634 15.83 5.19 -8.51
CA GLN A 634 14.83 4.29 -9.08
C GLN A 634 14.26 4.86 -10.38
N THR A 635 14.12 6.20 -10.45
CA THR A 635 13.68 6.91 -11.65
C THR A 635 14.71 7.97 -12.05
N LEU A 636 15.19 7.85 -13.28
CA LEU A 636 16.00 8.87 -13.94
C LEU A 636 15.32 9.22 -15.27
N ASP A 637 14.64 10.38 -15.29
CA ASP A 637 14.06 10.93 -16.52
C ASP A 637 14.74 12.24 -16.90
N LEU A 638 15.47 12.20 -18.01
CA LEU A 638 16.20 13.33 -18.59
C LEU A 638 15.73 13.62 -20.03
N SER A 639 14.57 13.06 -20.42
CA SER A 639 14.06 13.16 -21.80
C SER A 639 13.69 14.60 -22.18
N GLY A 640 13.60 14.87 -23.47
CA GLY A 640 13.19 16.18 -23.98
C GLY A 640 14.15 17.31 -23.63
N ASN A 641 15.47 17.09 -23.76
CA ASN A 641 16.52 18.06 -23.47
C ASN A 641 17.52 18.17 -24.66
N GLN A 642 18.64 18.85 -24.43
CA GLN A 642 19.72 19.01 -25.41
C GLN A 642 21.01 18.30 -24.95
N LEU A 643 20.88 17.23 -24.19
CA LEU A 643 22.01 16.49 -23.61
C LEU A 643 22.75 15.70 -24.70
N GLU A 644 24.07 15.68 -24.60
CA GLU A 644 24.96 15.05 -25.56
C GLU A 644 25.99 14.11 -24.90
N GLY A 645 26.88 13.51 -25.70
CA GLY A 645 27.91 12.60 -25.22
C GLY A 645 27.43 11.18 -25.02
N GLN A 646 28.09 10.46 -24.11
CA GLN A 646 27.84 9.02 -23.88
C GLN A 646 27.08 8.76 -22.60
N VAL A 647 26.41 7.59 -22.54
CA VAL A 647 25.74 7.12 -21.31
C VAL A 647 26.81 6.61 -20.32
N PRO A 648 26.89 7.19 -19.11
CA PRO A 648 27.98 6.90 -18.20
C PRO A 648 27.90 5.49 -17.62
N ARG A 649 28.99 4.76 -17.61
CA ARG A 649 29.04 3.39 -17.05
C ARG A 649 28.78 3.35 -15.54
N SER A 650 29.06 4.45 -14.83
CA SER A 650 28.79 4.57 -13.39
C SER A 650 27.29 4.42 -13.04
N LEU A 651 26.37 4.64 -13.99
CA LEU A 651 24.94 4.42 -13.80
C LEU A 651 24.62 2.93 -13.50
N ALA A 652 25.51 1.98 -13.84
CA ALA A 652 25.40 0.58 -13.46
C ALA A 652 25.45 0.34 -11.94
N ASN A 653 25.89 1.33 -11.15
CA ASN A 653 25.89 1.30 -9.68
C ASN A 653 24.48 1.47 -9.10
N CYS A 654 23.53 2.03 -9.86
CA CYS A 654 22.15 2.24 -9.46
C CYS A 654 21.33 0.95 -9.61
N LYS A 655 21.54 -0.03 -8.76
CA LYS A 655 20.86 -1.35 -8.82
C LYS A 655 19.35 -1.29 -8.58
N MET A 656 18.88 -0.19 -8.02
CA MET A 656 17.47 0.06 -7.77
C MET A 656 16.73 0.69 -8.96
N LEU A 657 17.44 0.99 -10.08
CA LEU A 657 16.87 1.70 -11.21
C LEU A 657 15.77 0.89 -11.88
N GLU A 658 14.57 1.47 -11.93
CA GLU A 658 13.37 0.91 -12.54
C GLU A 658 12.98 1.64 -13.82
N VAL A 659 13.19 2.97 -13.87
CA VAL A 659 12.85 3.82 -15.02
C VAL A 659 14.08 4.58 -15.46
N LEU A 660 14.47 4.36 -16.71
CA LEU A 660 15.51 5.15 -17.40
C LEU A 660 14.93 5.71 -18.70
N ASN A 661 14.71 7.01 -18.71
CA ASN A 661 14.23 7.74 -19.87
C ASN A 661 15.25 8.80 -20.29
N LEU A 662 15.91 8.59 -21.43
CA LEU A 662 16.87 9.48 -22.07
C LEU A 662 16.38 9.96 -23.45
N GLY A 663 15.13 9.72 -23.77
CA GLY A 663 14.54 10.03 -25.07
C GLY A 663 14.63 11.51 -25.47
N ASN A 664 14.53 11.80 -26.74
CA ASN A 664 14.50 13.18 -27.28
C ASN A 664 15.69 14.03 -26.80
N ASN A 665 16.92 13.56 -27.05
CA ASN A 665 18.16 14.24 -26.73
C ASN A 665 19.15 14.17 -27.91
N GLN A 666 20.40 14.51 -27.69
CA GLN A 666 21.46 14.43 -28.69
C GLN A 666 22.55 13.43 -28.33
N ILE A 667 22.22 12.43 -27.50
CA ILE A 667 23.15 11.42 -26.99
C ILE A 667 23.71 10.60 -28.16
N ASN A 668 25.05 10.50 -28.22
CA ASN A 668 25.76 9.81 -29.29
C ASN A 668 26.61 8.70 -28.67
N ASP A 669 26.09 7.47 -28.69
CA ASP A 669 26.75 6.30 -28.12
C ASP A 669 26.32 5.03 -28.85
N SER A 670 27.02 3.93 -28.63
CA SER A 670 26.55 2.59 -28.92
C SER A 670 25.53 2.14 -27.84
N PHE A 671 24.79 1.06 -28.14
CA PHE A 671 23.89 0.49 -27.13
C PHE A 671 24.66 0.12 -25.85
N PRO A 672 24.32 0.71 -24.69
CA PRO A 672 25.06 0.48 -23.46
C PRO A 672 24.71 -0.89 -22.84
N SER A 673 25.40 -1.94 -23.30
CA SER A 673 25.09 -3.35 -23.00
C SER A 673 25.03 -3.70 -21.50
N TRP A 674 25.72 -2.94 -20.66
CA TRP A 674 25.72 -3.11 -19.21
C TRP A 674 24.36 -2.79 -18.55
N ILE A 675 23.48 -2.02 -19.21
CA ILE A 675 22.10 -1.75 -18.74
C ILE A 675 21.31 -3.06 -18.61
N ALA A 676 21.61 -4.05 -19.44
CA ALA A 676 20.95 -5.35 -19.40
C ALA A 676 21.12 -6.09 -18.05
N ALA A 677 22.14 -5.74 -17.29
CA ALA A 677 22.42 -6.31 -15.96
C ALA A 677 21.69 -5.62 -14.80
N LEU A 678 20.90 -4.57 -15.05
CA LEU A 678 20.12 -3.89 -14.01
C LEU A 678 18.90 -4.75 -13.62
N PRO A 679 18.84 -5.22 -12.36
CA PRO A 679 17.89 -6.27 -11.97
C PRO A 679 16.44 -5.81 -11.89
N LEU A 680 16.19 -4.51 -11.67
CA LEU A 680 14.85 -3.96 -11.45
C LEU A 680 14.36 -3.08 -12.60
N LEU A 681 15.14 -2.92 -13.68
CA LEU A 681 14.79 -2.04 -14.78
C LEU A 681 13.52 -2.52 -15.49
N ARG A 682 12.49 -1.68 -15.51
CA ARG A 682 11.17 -1.92 -16.11
C ARG A 682 10.95 -1.11 -17.38
N ILE A 683 11.46 0.11 -17.40
CA ILE A 683 11.26 1.06 -18.50
C ILE A 683 12.61 1.54 -19.01
N LEU A 684 12.87 1.34 -20.28
CA LEU A 684 14.05 1.84 -20.98
C LEU A 684 13.61 2.61 -22.24
N VAL A 685 13.79 3.92 -22.24
CA VAL A 685 13.49 4.79 -23.38
C VAL A 685 14.76 5.51 -23.80
N LEU A 686 15.23 5.21 -25.02
CA LEU A 686 16.38 5.85 -25.67
C LEU A 686 15.97 6.54 -26.97
N LYS A 687 14.67 6.65 -27.27
CA LYS A 687 14.13 7.16 -28.54
C LYS A 687 14.68 8.53 -28.93
N SER A 688 14.69 8.82 -30.22
CA SER A 688 15.01 10.16 -30.76
C SER A 688 16.34 10.70 -30.22
N ASN A 689 17.42 9.96 -30.49
CA ASN A 689 18.80 10.28 -30.14
C ASN A 689 19.74 9.98 -31.35
N LYS A 690 21.04 9.94 -31.11
CA LYS A 690 22.07 9.57 -32.10
C LYS A 690 22.75 8.24 -31.73
N PHE A 691 22.04 7.32 -31.07
CA PHE A 691 22.57 5.99 -30.79
C PHE A 691 22.83 5.25 -32.11
N HIS A 692 23.95 4.50 -32.15
CA HIS A 692 24.39 3.87 -33.42
C HIS A 692 25.03 2.49 -33.14
N GLY A 693 25.39 1.81 -34.24
CA GLY A 693 26.00 0.47 -34.16
C GLY A 693 25.01 -0.64 -33.90
N SER A 694 25.53 -1.84 -33.69
CA SER A 694 24.72 -3.03 -33.43
C SER A 694 24.42 -3.20 -31.96
N ILE A 695 23.25 -3.75 -31.63
CA ILE A 695 22.89 -4.13 -30.26
C ILE A 695 23.65 -5.42 -29.88
N ILE A 696 24.59 -5.33 -28.94
CA ILE A 696 25.35 -6.46 -28.45
C ILE A 696 24.96 -6.65 -26.97
N LEU A 697 24.36 -7.79 -26.64
CA LEU A 697 23.99 -8.15 -25.28
C LEU A 697 24.94 -9.18 -24.68
N PRO A 698 25.18 -9.15 -23.36
CA PRO A 698 25.93 -10.19 -22.69
C PRO A 698 25.26 -11.55 -22.88
N GLN A 699 26.05 -12.62 -23.02
CA GLN A 699 25.53 -13.99 -23.11
C GLN A 699 25.17 -14.55 -21.74
N THR A 700 24.33 -13.85 -20.98
CA THR A 700 23.84 -14.25 -19.68
C THR A 700 22.33 -14.46 -19.74
N ASN A 701 21.83 -15.48 -19.06
CA ASN A 701 20.38 -15.77 -18.99
C ASN A 701 19.61 -14.80 -18.07
N GLN A 702 20.21 -13.68 -17.68
CA GLN A 702 19.65 -12.71 -16.72
C GLN A 702 19.58 -11.28 -17.27
N SER A 703 19.61 -11.12 -18.59
CA SER A 703 19.48 -9.80 -19.21
C SER A 703 18.02 -9.31 -19.13
N PHE A 704 17.80 -8.10 -18.59
CA PHE A 704 16.49 -7.45 -18.52
C PHE A 704 15.35 -8.25 -17.83
N PRO A 705 15.53 -8.79 -16.64
CA PRO A 705 14.55 -9.71 -16.03
C PRO A 705 13.17 -9.09 -15.78
N MET A 706 13.09 -7.76 -15.61
CA MET A 706 11.87 -7.03 -15.25
C MET A 706 11.39 -6.06 -16.34
N LEU A 707 12.05 -5.99 -17.52
CA LEU A 707 11.77 -4.98 -18.53
C LEU A 707 10.39 -5.18 -19.16
N GLN A 708 9.61 -4.11 -19.19
CA GLN A 708 8.21 -4.05 -19.66
C GLN A 708 8.06 -3.10 -20.86
N ILE A 709 8.80 -1.99 -20.85
CA ILE A 709 8.77 -0.99 -21.91
C ILE A 709 10.18 -0.78 -22.44
N ILE A 710 10.38 -1.00 -23.74
CA ILE A 710 11.62 -0.68 -24.44
C ILE A 710 11.29 0.14 -25.67
N ASP A 711 11.84 1.36 -25.75
CA ASP A 711 11.71 2.24 -26.90
C ASP A 711 13.10 2.72 -27.34
N LEU A 712 13.56 2.17 -28.47
CA LEU A 712 14.82 2.53 -29.12
C LEU A 712 14.57 3.27 -30.46
N SER A 713 13.34 3.69 -30.68
CA SER A 713 12.92 4.28 -31.98
C SER A 713 13.68 5.56 -32.34
N SER A 714 13.71 5.88 -33.59
CA SER A 714 14.29 7.12 -34.13
C SER A 714 15.75 7.33 -33.71
N ASN A 715 16.58 6.35 -34.02
CA ASN A 715 18.03 6.35 -33.83
C ASN A 715 18.79 5.89 -35.06
N SER A 716 20.08 5.59 -34.96
CA SER A 716 20.91 5.06 -36.03
C SER A 716 21.43 3.65 -35.74
N PHE A 717 20.67 2.84 -35.00
CA PHE A 717 21.03 1.45 -34.75
C PHE A 717 21.05 0.65 -36.04
N MET A 718 22.01 -0.28 -36.18
CA MET A 718 22.18 -1.08 -37.39
C MET A 718 22.47 -2.55 -37.08
N GLY A 719 22.50 -3.38 -38.15
CA GLY A 719 22.74 -4.82 -38.01
C GLY A 719 21.51 -5.61 -37.60
N GLY A 720 21.69 -6.90 -37.39
CA GLY A 720 20.63 -7.82 -37.02
C GLY A 720 20.28 -7.73 -35.55
N LEU A 721 19.01 -7.98 -35.19
CA LEU A 721 18.60 -8.09 -33.81
C LEU A 721 19.11 -9.41 -33.18
N PRO A 722 19.79 -9.39 -32.03
CA PRO A 722 20.26 -10.60 -31.38
C PRO A 722 19.07 -11.42 -30.85
N SER A 723 19.01 -12.71 -31.13
CA SER A 723 17.92 -13.60 -30.71
C SER A 723 17.77 -13.65 -29.18
N ASN A 724 18.88 -13.58 -28.42
CA ASN A 724 18.91 -13.57 -26.97
C ASN A 724 18.29 -12.30 -26.37
N MET A 725 18.03 -11.24 -27.14
CA MET A 725 17.33 -10.05 -26.68
C MET A 725 15.91 -10.40 -26.19
N PHE A 726 15.18 -11.20 -26.98
CA PHE A 726 13.78 -11.55 -26.68
C PHE A 726 13.67 -12.79 -25.77
N GLU A 727 14.71 -13.63 -25.70
CA GLU A 727 14.72 -14.82 -24.85
C GLU A 727 14.81 -14.52 -23.35
N ASN A 728 15.21 -13.30 -22.99
CA ASN A 728 15.46 -12.88 -21.59
C ASN A 728 14.47 -11.90 -21.02
N LEU A 729 13.52 -11.37 -21.81
CA LEU A 729 12.49 -10.42 -21.39
C LEU A 729 11.38 -11.12 -20.58
N LYS A 730 11.73 -11.71 -19.45
CA LYS A 730 10.83 -12.53 -18.61
C LYS A 730 9.53 -11.82 -18.24
N ALA A 731 9.60 -10.52 -17.96
CA ALA A 731 8.45 -9.72 -17.64
C ALA A 731 7.44 -9.59 -18.80
N MET A 732 7.84 -9.84 -20.05
CA MET A 732 6.96 -9.85 -21.21
C MET A 732 6.49 -11.27 -21.59
N MET A 733 6.96 -12.32 -20.90
CA MET A 733 6.61 -13.72 -21.18
C MET A 733 5.51 -14.26 -20.28
N ASP A 734 5.33 -13.67 -19.09
CA ASP A 734 4.42 -14.16 -18.04
C ASP A 734 3.01 -13.57 -18.23
N GLU A 735 2.01 -14.43 -18.29
CA GLU A 735 0.60 -14.07 -18.49
C GLU A 735 -0.13 -13.78 -17.15
N ASP A 736 0.37 -14.29 -16.02
CA ASP A 736 -0.29 -14.28 -14.71
C ASP A 736 0.23 -13.18 -13.77
N LYS A 737 0.13 -11.90 -14.19
CA LYS A 737 0.50 -10.79 -13.30
C LYS A 737 -0.73 -10.17 -12.63
N SER A 738 -0.60 -9.93 -11.33
CA SER A 738 -1.53 -9.06 -10.61
C SER A 738 -1.48 -7.65 -11.21
N GLN A 739 -2.65 -7.08 -11.50
CA GLN A 739 -2.76 -5.70 -11.97
C GLN A 739 -2.33 -4.77 -10.83
N SER A 740 -1.20 -4.11 -10.97
CA SER A 740 -0.72 -3.05 -10.09
C SER A 740 -0.22 -1.89 -10.94
N PHE A 741 -0.18 -0.70 -10.35
CA PHE A 741 0.43 0.47 -10.99
C PHE A 741 1.86 0.64 -10.52
N LEU A 742 2.71 1.16 -11.40
CA LEU A 742 4.03 1.63 -11.01
C LEU A 742 3.86 2.97 -10.29
N HIS A 743 3.92 2.94 -8.97
CA HIS A 743 3.89 4.10 -8.12
C HIS A 743 4.87 3.93 -6.96
N ARG A 744 5.36 5.04 -6.44
CA ARG A 744 6.28 5.05 -5.32
C ARG A 744 5.59 5.61 -4.10
N THR A 745 5.59 4.83 -3.04
CA THR A 745 5.16 5.26 -1.73
C THR A 745 6.38 5.67 -0.93
N LEU A 746 6.46 6.93 -0.60
CA LEU A 746 7.60 7.51 0.12
C LEU A 746 7.21 7.69 1.59
N PRO A 747 8.05 7.25 2.54
CA PRO A 747 7.80 7.45 3.96
C PRO A 747 7.90 8.93 4.29
N GLY A 748 6.78 9.55 4.59
CA GLY A 748 6.70 10.89 5.17
C GLY A 748 6.67 10.85 6.70
N PRO A 749 6.93 11.96 7.40
CA PRO A 749 6.97 12.00 8.86
C PRO A 749 5.66 11.61 9.56
N ARG A 750 4.51 11.82 8.93
CA ARG A 750 3.17 11.46 9.44
C ARG A 750 2.26 10.87 8.37
N GLU A 751 2.60 11.00 7.08
CA GLU A 751 1.81 10.51 5.94
C GLU A 751 2.71 9.94 4.86
N MET A 752 2.16 9.06 4.02
CA MET A 752 2.84 8.57 2.83
C MET A 752 2.66 9.57 1.70
N VAL A 753 3.76 9.96 1.07
CA VAL A 753 3.76 10.79 -0.14
C VAL A 753 3.89 9.86 -1.34
N PHE A 754 3.08 10.11 -2.36
CA PHE A 754 3.09 9.30 -3.57
C PHE A 754 3.79 10.07 -4.69
N TYR A 755 4.71 9.42 -5.38
CA TYR A 755 5.24 9.87 -6.67
C TYR A 755 4.83 8.86 -7.74
N GLN A 756 4.37 9.37 -8.87
CA GLN A 756 3.91 8.55 -9.97
C GLN A 756 4.77 8.83 -11.20
N ASP A 757 5.42 7.77 -11.69
CA ASP A 757 6.20 7.83 -12.93
C ASP A 757 5.26 8.00 -14.12
N THR A 758 5.70 8.78 -15.11
CA THR A 758 5.04 8.92 -16.41
C THR A 758 5.97 8.46 -17.53
N VAL A 759 5.42 7.99 -18.62
CA VAL A 759 6.20 7.66 -19.82
C VAL A 759 5.37 7.91 -21.08
N THR A 760 5.98 8.49 -22.10
CA THR A 760 5.34 8.67 -23.40
C THR A 760 5.67 7.49 -24.31
N VAL A 761 4.64 6.77 -24.74
CA VAL A 761 4.73 5.64 -25.66
C VAL A 761 3.90 5.90 -26.93
N MET A 762 4.33 5.35 -28.06
CA MET A 762 3.57 5.44 -29.30
C MET A 762 2.45 4.38 -29.30
N ILE A 763 1.20 4.82 -29.20
CA ILE A 763 0.02 3.95 -29.25
C ILE A 763 -0.81 4.34 -30.47
N LYS A 764 -1.02 3.39 -31.39
CA LYS A 764 -1.85 3.58 -32.60
C LYS A 764 -1.37 4.76 -33.46
N GLY A 765 -0.05 4.95 -33.59
CA GLY A 765 0.55 6.03 -34.36
C GLY A 765 0.52 7.41 -33.69
N LEU A 766 0.15 7.51 -32.44
CA LEU A 766 0.13 8.76 -31.67
C LEU A 766 0.97 8.62 -30.39
N ASP A 767 1.77 9.62 -30.08
CA ASP A 767 2.44 9.72 -28.80
C ASP A 767 1.39 9.92 -27.70
N ARG A 768 1.42 9.05 -26.70
CA ARG A 768 0.52 9.07 -25.53
C ARG A 768 1.33 9.04 -24.25
N GLU A 769 1.11 10.02 -23.43
CA GLU A 769 1.67 10.04 -22.08
C GLU A 769 0.85 9.10 -21.17
N LEU A 770 1.49 8.09 -20.63
CA LEU A 770 0.92 7.20 -19.63
C LEU A 770 1.19 7.78 -18.25
N THR A 771 0.21 8.39 -17.64
CA THR A 771 0.27 8.93 -16.28
C THR A 771 0.08 7.84 -15.21
N LYS A 772 -0.41 6.67 -15.61
CA LYS A 772 -0.55 5.46 -14.77
C LYS A 772 -0.01 4.26 -15.54
N ILE A 773 1.20 3.87 -15.24
CA ILE A 773 1.86 2.75 -15.91
C ILE A 773 1.41 1.46 -15.24
N LEU A 774 0.60 0.66 -15.95
CA LEU A 774 0.17 -0.65 -15.50
C LEU A 774 1.33 -1.65 -15.52
N SER A 775 1.47 -2.45 -14.48
CA SER A 775 2.50 -3.50 -14.40
C SER A 775 2.34 -4.59 -15.48
N ILE A 776 1.15 -4.70 -16.07
CA ILE A 776 0.87 -5.64 -17.16
C ILE A 776 1.13 -5.05 -18.55
N PHE A 777 1.24 -3.72 -18.70
CA PHE A 777 1.42 -3.07 -20.00
C PHE A 777 2.85 -3.24 -20.50
N THR A 778 3.02 -3.79 -21.70
CA THR A 778 4.33 -4.10 -22.29
C THR A 778 4.42 -3.64 -23.74
N THR A 779 5.54 -3.04 -24.10
CA THR A 779 5.77 -2.55 -25.47
C THR A 779 7.22 -2.66 -25.90
N VAL A 780 7.41 -2.93 -27.20
CA VAL A 780 8.70 -2.92 -27.90
C VAL A 780 8.57 -2.01 -29.12
N ASP A 781 9.31 -0.89 -29.12
CA ASP A 781 9.43 0.01 -30.28
C ASP A 781 10.88 0.12 -30.72
N LEU A 782 11.16 -0.35 -31.96
CA LEU A 782 12.46 -0.34 -32.64
C LEU A 782 12.38 0.45 -33.94
N SER A 783 11.31 1.19 -34.17
CA SER A 783 11.03 1.86 -35.42
C SER A 783 12.04 2.94 -35.78
N ASN A 784 12.07 3.30 -37.03
CA ASN A 784 12.89 4.39 -37.57
C ASN A 784 14.38 4.25 -37.17
N ASN A 785 14.99 3.14 -37.61
CA ASN A 785 16.39 2.81 -37.44
C ASN A 785 16.96 2.17 -38.72
N TYR A 786 18.16 1.61 -38.70
CA TYR A 786 18.80 0.91 -39.81
C TYR A 786 18.99 -0.58 -39.51
N PHE A 787 18.11 -1.20 -38.67
CA PHE A 787 18.15 -2.64 -38.43
C PHE A 787 17.98 -3.44 -39.70
N GLN A 788 18.69 -4.59 -39.82
CA GLN A 788 18.72 -5.41 -41.01
C GLN A 788 18.59 -6.89 -40.62
N GLY A 789 18.45 -7.75 -41.64
CA GLY A 789 18.31 -9.20 -41.45
C GLY A 789 16.89 -9.62 -41.06
N ASP A 790 16.74 -10.86 -40.67
CA ASP A 790 15.43 -11.43 -40.38
C ASP A 790 14.92 -11.04 -38.98
N ILE A 791 13.61 -10.93 -38.82
CA ILE A 791 12.97 -10.78 -37.52
C ILE A 791 13.16 -12.08 -36.73
N PRO A 792 13.79 -12.03 -35.53
CA PRO A 792 14.06 -13.26 -34.77
C PRO A 792 12.79 -13.99 -34.35
N LYS A 793 12.75 -15.31 -34.50
CA LYS A 793 11.61 -16.14 -34.08
C LYS A 793 11.37 -16.10 -32.57
N SER A 794 12.40 -15.77 -31.76
CA SER A 794 12.32 -15.63 -30.29
C SER A 794 11.38 -14.52 -29.86
N ILE A 795 11.01 -13.58 -30.73
CA ILE A 795 9.99 -12.56 -30.39
C ILE A 795 8.64 -13.19 -29.98
N GLY A 796 8.32 -14.37 -30.51
CA GLY A 796 7.12 -15.13 -30.17
C GLY A 796 7.09 -15.67 -28.71
N PHE A 797 8.16 -15.48 -27.94
CA PHE A 797 8.16 -15.81 -26.51
C PHE A 797 7.46 -14.74 -25.64
N LEU A 798 7.30 -13.52 -26.18
CA LEU A 798 6.77 -12.36 -25.46
C LEU A 798 5.24 -12.38 -25.37
N LYS A 799 4.64 -13.39 -24.77
CA LYS A 799 3.19 -13.65 -24.77
C LYS A 799 2.33 -12.53 -24.21
N SER A 800 2.89 -11.72 -23.30
CA SER A 800 2.21 -10.56 -22.71
C SER A 800 2.45 -9.26 -23.48
N LEU A 801 3.04 -9.29 -24.70
CA LEU A 801 3.33 -8.09 -25.47
C LEU A 801 2.05 -7.48 -26.05
N HIS A 802 1.83 -6.18 -25.75
CA HIS A 802 0.67 -5.40 -26.23
C HIS A 802 0.98 -4.63 -27.52
N LEU A 803 2.19 -4.06 -27.63
CA LEU A 803 2.57 -3.24 -28.77
C LEU A 803 3.92 -3.69 -29.34
N LEU A 804 4.00 -3.90 -30.64
CA LEU A 804 5.23 -4.18 -31.38
C LEU A 804 5.33 -3.26 -32.57
N ASN A 805 6.33 -2.39 -32.56
CA ASN A 805 6.64 -1.51 -33.68
C ASN A 805 8.07 -1.72 -34.20
N MET A 806 8.23 -2.14 -35.40
CA MET A 806 9.50 -2.37 -36.10
C MET A 806 9.55 -1.66 -37.45
N SER A 807 8.65 -0.69 -37.65
CA SER A 807 8.52 0.02 -38.95
C SER A 807 9.74 0.88 -39.27
N HIS A 808 9.86 1.29 -40.51
CA HIS A 808 10.93 2.17 -41.00
C HIS A 808 12.33 1.63 -40.66
N ASN A 809 12.61 0.42 -41.16
CA ASN A 809 13.91 -0.27 -41.03
C ASN A 809 14.32 -0.99 -42.31
N GLY A 810 15.36 -1.80 -42.27
CA GLY A 810 15.81 -2.64 -43.34
C GLY A 810 15.62 -4.13 -43.12
N PHE A 811 14.61 -4.54 -42.31
CA PHE A 811 14.35 -5.96 -42.07
C PHE A 811 14.03 -6.73 -43.34
N THR A 812 14.56 -7.94 -43.44
CA THR A 812 14.41 -8.85 -44.61
C THR A 812 13.74 -10.15 -44.20
N GLY A 813 13.69 -11.11 -45.13
CA GLY A 813 13.13 -12.44 -44.84
C GLY A 813 11.62 -12.46 -44.71
N GLN A 814 11.09 -13.45 -44.04
CA GLN A 814 9.65 -13.67 -43.88
C GLN A 814 9.14 -13.24 -42.53
N ILE A 815 7.85 -12.87 -42.45
CA ILE A 815 7.19 -12.63 -41.15
C ILE A 815 7.20 -13.94 -40.34
N PRO A 816 7.78 -13.96 -39.15
CA PRO A 816 7.85 -15.18 -38.32
C PRO A 816 6.46 -15.69 -37.92
N THR A 817 6.19 -16.98 -38.16
CA THR A 817 4.93 -17.60 -37.71
C THR A 817 4.77 -17.59 -36.19
N SER A 818 5.89 -17.53 -35.44
CA SER A 818 5.89 -17.45 -33.97
C SER A 818 5.19 -16.21 -33.39
N LEU A 819 4.96 -15.16 -34.18
CA LEU A 819 4.15 -14.01 -33.77
C LEU A 819 2.72 -14.41 -33.41
N GLU A 820 2.21 -15.57 -33.88
CA GLU A 820 0.89 -16.11 -33.48
C GLU A 820 0.74 -16.27 -31.97
N ASN A 821 1.87 -16.42 -31.24
CA ASN A 821 1.88 -16.64 -29.77
C ASN A 821 1.63 -15.37 -28.97
N LEU A 822 1.67 -14.18 -29.57
CA LEU A 822 1.45 -12.89 -28.93
C LEU A 822 -0.04 -12.65 -28.70
N ALA A 823 -0.67 -13.48 -27.88
CA ALA A 823 -2.11 -13.57 -27.76
C ALA A 823 -2.83 -12.25 -27.38
N VAL A 824 -2.14 -11.37 -26.61
CA VAL A 824 -2.69 -10.08 -26.15
C VAL A 824 -2.26 -8.89 -27.00
N LEU A 825 -1.59 -9.11 -28.13
CA LEU A 825 -1.06 -8.06 -29.00
C LEU A 825 -2.18 -7.19 -29.59
N GLU A 826 -2.12 -5.89 -29.34
CA GLU A 826 -3.09 -4.90 -29.79
C GLU A 826 -2.63 -4.11 -31.03
N SER A 827 -1.32 -3.91 -31.16
CA SER A 827 -0.73 -3.16 -32.29
C SER A 827 0.50 -3.85 -32.86
N LEU A 828 0.52 -4.04 -34.17
CA LEU A 828 1.65 -4.60 -34.91
C LEU A 828 1.95 -3.71 -36.12
N ASP A 829 3.14 -3.07 -36.10
CA ASP A 829 3.62 -2.28 -37.25
C ASP A 829 4.96 -2.81 -37.76
N LEU A 830 4.98 -3.34 -38.98
CA LEU A 830 6.16 -3.79 -39.69
C LEU A 830 6.34 -3.03 -41.02
N SER A 831 5.65 -1.90 -41.19
CA SER A 831 5.66 -1.12 -42.42
C SER A 831 7.04 -0.55 -42.79
N GLN A 832 7.22 -0.21 -44.03
CA GLN A 832 8.47 0.39 -44.54
C GLN A 832 9.71 -0.43 -44.18
N ASN A 833 9.74 -1.67 -44.71
CA ASN A 833 10.84 -2.61 -44.58
C ASN A 833 11.09 -3.36 -45.91
N ASN A 834 12.03 -4.29 -45.92
CA ASN A 834 12.31 -5.18 -47.05
C ASN A 834 11.77 -6.60 -46.84
N ILE A 835 10.73 -6.76 -46.02
CA ILE A 835 10.13 -8.04 -45.64
C ILE A 835 9.44 -8.65 -46.86
N SER A 836 9.64 -9.94 -47.09
CA SER A 836 9.16 -10.68 -48.24
C SER A 836 8.40 -11.96 -47.88
N GLY A 837 7.88 -12.69 -48.85
CA GLY A 837 7.10 -13.91 -48.62
C GLY A 837 5.64 -13.62 -48.30
N GLU A 838 4.92 -14.66 -47.95
CA GLU A 838 3.49 -14.56 -47.67
C GLU A 838 3.20 -14.07 -46.22
N ILE A 839 2.04 -13.42 -46.03
CA ILE A 839 1.54 -13.13 -44.71
C ILE A 839 1.10 -14.45 -44.06
N PRO A 840 1.73 -14.87 -42.92
CA PRO A 840 1.35 -16.13 -42.28
C PRO A 840 -0.11 -16.13 -41.85
N TRP A 841 -0.88 -17.13 -42.29
CA TRP A 841 -2.30 -17.24 -41.86
C TRP A 841 -2.46 -17.38 -40.33
N GLN A 842 -1.44 -17.86 -39.67
CA GLN A 842 -1.39 -18.03 -38.20
C GLN A 842 -1.64 -16.71 -37.46
N LEU A 843 -1.28 -15.58 -38.04
CA LEU A 843 -1.52 -14.25 -37.45
C LEU A 843 -3.01 -13.93 -37.26
N THR A 844 -3.89 -14.65 -37.95
CA THR A 844 -5.34 -14.52 -37.75
C THR A 844 -5.80 -14.98 -36.37
N LYS A 845 -4.93 -15.63 -35.60
CA LYS A 845 -5.20 -15.99 -34.17
C LYS A 845 -5.13 -14.79 -33.22
N LEU A 846 -4.48 -13.69 -33.62
CA LEU A 846 -4.34 -12.46 -32.85
C LEU A 846 -5.68 -11.71 -32.77
N THR A 847 -6.54 -12.10 -31.85
CA THR A 847 -7.92 -11.59 -31.76
C THR A 847 -8.03 -10.21 -31.10
N PHE A 848 -7.01 -9.79 -30.37
CA PHE A 848 -6.94 -8.46 -29.74
C PHE A 848 -6.34 -7.38 -30.64
N LEU A 849 -5.80 -7.76 -31.81
CA LEU A 849 -5.11 -6.85 -32.69
C LEU A 849 -6.08 -5.79 -33.26
N SER A 850 -5.85 -4.54 -32.86
CA SER A 850 -6.67 -3.39 -33.29
C SER A 850 -5.98 -2.52 -34.32
N VAL A 851 -4.66 -2.56 -34.40
CA VAL A 851 -3.84 -1.85 -35.38
C VAL A 851 -2.90 -2.82 -36.05
N LEU A 852 -2.92 -2.83 -37.38
CA LEU A 852 -2.02 -3.61 -38.23
C LEU A 852 -1.50 -2.74 -39.34
N ASN A 853 -0.18 -2.71 -39.55
CA ASN A 853 0.45 -2.03 -40.67
C ASN A 853 1.58 -2.87 -41.24
N PHE A 854 1.41 -3.37 -42.48
CA PHE A 854 2.39 -4.10 -43.26
C PHE A 854 2.71 -3.38 -44.58
N SER A 855 2.25 -2.15 -44.75
CA SER A 855 2.45 -1.35 -45.97
C SER A 855 3.93 -1.17 -46.30
N GLN A 856 4.24 -0.90 -47.53
CA GLN A 856 5.59 -0.59 -48.02
C GLN A 856 6.61 -1.69 -47.69
N ASN A 857 6.35 -2.91 -48.23
CA ASN A 857 7.19 -4.08 -48.10
C ASN A 857 7.22 -4.84 -49.42
N HIS A 858 7.83 -6.01 -49.45
CA HIS A 858 7.89 -6.91 -50.64
C HIS A 858 7.04 -8.18 -50.40
N LEU A 859 5.96 -8.07 -49.65
CA LEU A 859 5.06 -9.20 -49.38
C LEU A 859 4.33 -9.67 -50.65
N VAL A 860 4.05 -10.97 -50.70
CA VAL A 860 3.40 -11.62 -51.86
C VAL A 860 2.24 -12.50 -51.37
N GLY A 861 1.42 -12.93 -52.34
CA GLY A 861 0.34 -13.89 -52.07
C GLY A 861 -0.97 -13.25 -51.62
N ASN A 862 -1.88 -14.09 -51.15
CA ASN A 862 -3.21 -13.67 -50.73
C ASN A 862 -3.23 -13.19 -49.29
N ILE A 863 -3.92 -12.05 -49.01
CA ILE A 863 -4.11 -11.55 -47.66
C ILE A 863 -5.04 -12.50 -46.93
N PRO A 864 -4.65 -13.04 -45.73
CA PRO A 864 -5.51 -13.93 -44.97
C PRO A 864 -6.83 -13.24 -44.57
N GLN A 865 -7.94 -13.92 -44.83
CA GLN A 865 -9.29 -13.41 -44.54
C GLN A 865 -9.92 -14.19 -43.37
N SER A 866 -9.90 -13.64 -42.18
CA SER A 866 -10.51 -14.31 -41.04
C SER A 866 -10.56 -13.35 -39.83
N LYS A 867 -11.64 -13.42 -39.05
CA LYS A 867 -11.77 -12.70 -37.80
C LYS A 867 -11.38 -11.22 -37.88
N GLN A 868 -10.41 -10.80 -37.05
CA GLN A 868 -9.92 -9.44 -36.94
C GLN A 868 -9.21 -8.97 -38.22
N PHE A 869 -8.51 -9.86 -38.97
CA PHE A 869 -7.80 -9.49 -40.18
C PHE A 869 -8.72 -8.91 -41.27
N SER A 870 -9.97 -9.34 -41.30
CA SER A 870 -10.97 -8.81 -42.28
C SER A 870 -11.44 -7.38 -41.97
N THR A 871 -11.06 -6.81 -40.84
CA THR A 871 -11.44 -5.43 -40.45
C THR A 871 -10.41 -4.37 -40.84
N PHE A 872 -9.19 -4.79 -41.21
CA PHE A 872 -8.13 -3.85 -41.61
C PHE A 872 -8.37 -3.31 -43.04
N THR A 873 -8.01 -2.03 -43.19
CA THR A 873 -8.21 -1.28 -44.41
C THR A 873 -7.08 -1.53 -45.44
N ASN A 874 -7.27 -1.03 -46.66
CA ASN A 874 -6.27 -1.04 -47.72
C ASN A 874 -4.92 -0.43 -47.24
N GLU A 875 -4.95 0.61 -46.42
CA GLU A 875 -3.76 1.32 -45.90
C GLU A 875 -2.79 0.38 -45.19
N SER A 876 -3.31 -0.64 -44.50
CA SER A 876 -2.50 -1.63 -43.77
C SER A 876 -1.63 -2.51 -44.67
N PHE A 877 -1.92 -2.60 -45.99
CA PHE A 877 -1.28 -3.54 -46.91
C PHE A 877 -0.74 -2.88 -48.21
N GLN A 878 -1.04 -1.60 -48.40
CA GLN A 878 -0.66 -0.88 -49.62
C GLN A 878 0.84 -0.88 -49.86
N GLU A 879 1.25 -0.63 -51.13
CA GLU A 879 2.65 -0.60 -51.52
C GLU A 879 3.40 -1.94 -51.24
N ASN A 880 2.68 -3.07 -51.41
CA ASN A 880 3.23 -4.42 -51.56
C ASN A 880 2.83 -4.96 -52.91
N PRO A 881 3.67 -4.83 -53.94
CA PRO A 881 3.29 -5.16 -55.31
C PRO A 881 2.87 -6.62 -55.56
N GLY A 882 3.34 -7.52 -54.67
CA GLY A 882 3.05 -8.96 -54.75
C GLY A 882 1.79 -9.41 -54.03
N LEU A 883 1.18 -8.56 -53.16
CA LEU A 883 -0.04 -8.91 -52.47
C LEU A 883 -1.30 -8.79 -53.35
N CYS A 884 -2.29 -9.63 -53.06
CA CYS A 884 -3.58 -9.64 -53.71
C CYS A 884 -4.72 -10.04 -52.76
N GLY A 885 -5.97 -9.87 -53.16
CA GLY A 885 -7.15 -10.17 -52.35
C GLY A 885 -7.61 -9.01 -51.46
N PRO A 886 -8.83 -9.09 -50.92
CA PRO A 886 -9.35 -8.03 -50.05
C PRO A 886 -8.44 -7.71 -48.87
N PRO A 887 -8.33 -6.44 -48.45
CA PRO A 887 -9.04 -5.22 -48.92
C PRO A 887 -8.41 -4.54 -50.12
N LEU A 888 -7.34 -5.11 -50.73
CA LEU A 888 -6.73 -4.57 -51.93
C LEU A 888 -7.65 -4.81 -53.15
N SER A 889 -7.65 -3.87 -54.07
CA SER A 889 -8.41 -3.98 -55.35
C SER A 889 -7.83 -5.01 -56.30
N LYS A 890 -6.58 -5.44 -56.10
CA LYS A 890 -5.87 -6.42 -56.92
C LYS A 890 -6.38 -7.83 -56.62
N LYS A 891 -7.03 -8.48 -57.61
CA LYS A 891 -7.46 -9.88 -57.52
C LYS A 891 -6.26 -10.83 -57.59
N CYS A 892 -6.29 -11.91 -56.82
CA CYS A 892 -5.31 -12.97 -56.98
C CYS A 892 -5.58 -13.72 -58.27
N GLN A 893 -4.56 -13.93 -59.12
CA GLN A 893 -4.67 -14.77 -60.30
C GLN A 893 -4.69 -16.22 -59.83
N ASP A 894 -5.74 -16.96 -60.24
CA ASP A 894 -5.79 -18.40 -60.03
C ASP A 894 -4.67 -19.05 -60.83
N VAL A 895 -3.76 -19.71 -60.15
CA VAL A 895 -2.74 -20.56 -60.82
C VAL A 895 -3.49 -21.80 -61.27
N GLU A 896 -3.81 -21.87 -62.63
CA GLU A 896 -4.34 -23.06 -63.22
C GLU A 896 -3.29 -24.17 -63.14
N GLY A 897 -3.59 -25.24 -62.46
CA GLY A 897 -2.81 -26.45 -62.53
C GLY A 897 -2.79 -27.38 -61.32
N ALA A 898 -3.92 -27.98 -60.96
CA ALA A 898 -3.93 -29.31 -60.38
C ALA A 898 -5.38 -29.90 -60.46
N PRO A 899 -5.56 -31.17 -60.85
CA PRO A 899 -6.87 -31.69 -61.13
C PRO A 899 -7.71 -31.98 -59.91
N SER A 900 -8.95 -31.52 -60.02
CA SER A 900 -10.08 -31.74 -59.11
C SER A 900 -10.44 -33.21 -59.04
N SER A 901 -10.71 -33.71 -57.86
CA SER A 901 -11.67 -34.80 -57.62
C SER A 901 -12.67 -34.32 -56.58
N ALA A 902 -13.86 -33.96 -57.05
CA ALA A 902 -15.04 -33.70 -56.28
C ALA A 902 -15.79 -35.00 -55.91
N PRO A 903 -16.61 -34.95 -54.86
CA PRO A 903 -17.98 -35.44 -55.07
C PRO A 903 -19.03 -34.35 -54.74
N LEU A 904 -20.01 -34.35 -55.63
CA LEU A 904 -21.23 -33.60 -55.57
C LEU A 904 -22.05 -33.91 -54.27
N ALA A 905 -22.50 -32.87 -53.62
CA ALA A 905 -23.71 -32.94 -52.80
C ALA A 905 -24.54 -31.69 -53.05
N LEU A 906 -25.74 -31.93 -53.57
CA LEU A 906 -26.77 -30.93 -53.73
C LEU A 906 -27.20 -30.32 -52.41
N GLN A 907 -27.22 -29.00 -52.36
CA GLN A 907 -28.10 -28.30 -51.44
C GLN A 907 -28.71 -27.06 -52.08
N SER A 908 -30.00 -26.97 -51.94
CA SER A 908 -30.90 -25.98 -52.46
C SER A 908 -30.63 -24.57 -51.98
N GLU A 909 -30.46 -23.64 -52.88
CA GLU A 909 -30.46 -22.21 -52.58
C GLU A 909 -31.82 -21.73 -52.08
N ARG A 910 -31.88 -21.24 -50.87
CA ARG A 910 -32.89 -20.27 -50.45
C ARG A 910 -32.33 -18.88 -50.63
N LYS A 911 -32.83 -18.21 -51.64
CA LYS A 911 -32.66 -16.76 -51.81
C LYS A 911 -33.36 -16.07 -50.68
N TYR A 912 -32.61 -15.47 -49.73
CA TYR A 912 -33.15 -14.48 -48.86
C TYR A 912 -33.09 -13.11 -49.56
N ASP A 913 -34.27 -12.46 -49.61
CA ASP A 913 -34.42 -11.12 -50.18
C ASP A 913 -33.74 -10.10 -49.24
N TRP A 914 -32.45 -9.78 -49.54
CA TRP A 914 -31.67 -8.83 -48.81
C TRP A 914 -32.19 -7.39 -48.88
N GLU A 915 -32.93 -7.01 -49.93
CA GLU A 915 -33.52 -5.68 -50.10
C GLU A 915 -34.62 -5.39 -49.05
N LEU A 916 -35.49 -6.35 -48.75
CA LEU A 916 -36.52 -6.17 -47.71
C LEU A 916 -35.97 -6.13 -46.30
N MET A 917 -34.86 -6.85 -46.03
CA MET A 917 -34.19 -6.85 -44.76
C MET A 917 -33.45 -5.54 -44.50
N CYS A 918 -32.78 -4.97 -45.51
CA CYS A 918 -32.10 -3.68 -45.41
C CYS A 918 -33.06 -2.51 -45.20
N ILE A 919 -34.26 -2.53 -45.77
CA ILE A 919 -35.29 -1.50 -45.55
C ILE A 919 -35.86 -1.60 -44.12
N GLY A 920 -36.12 -2.80 -43.61
CA GLY A 920 -36.57 -3.02 -42.26
C GLY A 920 -35.53 -2.55 -41.18
N PHE A 921 -34.27 -2.86 -41.39
CA PHE A 921 -33.18 -2.41 -40.52
C PHE A 921 -32.97 -0.88 -40.62
N GLY A 922 -33.04 -0.30 -41.81
CA GLY A 922 -32.85 1.14 -42.00
C GLY A 922 -33.94 1.98 -41.30
N VAL A 923 -35.20 1.58 -41.40
CA VAL A 923 -36.34 2.27 -40.76
C VAL A 923 -36.33 2.05 -39.26
N GLY A 924 -36.06 0.83 -38.79
CA GLY A 924 -35.95 0.52 -37.33
C GLY A 924 -34.81 1.26 -36.67
N TYR A 925 -33.63 1.33 -37.34
CA TYR A 925 -32.47 2.06 -36.83
C TYR A 925 -32.69 3.58 -36.85
N GLY A 926 -33.31 4.14 -37.91
CA GLY A 926 -33.60 5.57 -37.98
C GLY A 926 -34.60 6.06 -36.94
N VAL A 927 -35.63 5.26 -36.64
CA VAL A 927 -36.62 5.58 -35.61
C VAL A 927 -36.00 5.38 -34.19
N GLY A 928 -35.20 4.35 -33.98
CA GLY A 928 -34.53 4.09 -32.71
C GLY A 928 -33.51 5.18 -32.36
N VAL A 929 -32.65 5.56 -33.31
CA VAL A 929 -31.68 6.64 -33.15
C VAL A 929 -32.37 7.99 -33.00
N GLY A 930 -33.46 8.25 -33.72
CA GLY A 930 -34.25 9.48 -33.61
C GLY A 930 -34.89 9.63 -32.22
N MET A 931 -35.47 8.57 -31.65
CA MET A 931 -35.99 8.59 -30.27
C MET A 931 -34.89 8.79 -29.23
N LEU A 932 -33.72 8.19 -29.45
CA LEU A 932 -32.58 8.32 -28.56
C LEU A 932 -32.03 9.76 -28.58
N PHE A 933 -31.92 10.36 -29.75
CA PHE A 933 -31.53 11.78 -29.90
C PHE A 933 -32.55 12.74 -29.27
N TRP A 934 -33.81 12.46 -29.35
CA TRP A 934 -34.87 13.28 -28.75
C TRP A 934 -34.86 13.22 -27.21
N THR A 935 -34.69 12.04 -26.64
CA THR A 935 -34.59 11.88 -25.18
C THR A 935 -33.29 12.49 -24.62
N LEU A 936 -32.19 12.41 -25.36
CA LEU A 936 -30.90 13.05 -25.00
C LEU A 936 -30.94 14.60 -25.16
N ALA A 937 -31.70 15.12 -26.12
CA ALA A 937 -31.78 16.57 -26.34
C ALA A 937 -32.66 17.28 -25.30
N LEU A 938 -33.74 16.63 -24.81
CA LEU A 938 -34.77 17.27 -23.99
C LEU A 938 -34.64 17.06 -22.48
N SER A 939 -33.86 16.06 -22.02
CA SER A 939 -33.80 15.78 -20.59
C SER A 939 -32.36 15.57 -20.08
N ARG A 940 -31.95 16.35 -19.06
CA ARG A 940 -30.69 16.15 -18.33
C ARG A 940 -30.66 14.77 -17.63
N LYS A 941 -31.83 14.26 -17.19
CA LYS A 941 -31.97 12.94 -16.55
C LYS A 941 -31.81 11.81 -17.56
N GLY A 942 -32.34 11.98 -18.79
CA GLY A 942 -32.20 11.00 -19.89
C GLY A 942 -30.75 10.86 -20.37
N ARG A 943 -29.98 11.95 -20.41
CA ARG A 943 -28.54 11.89 -20.73
C ARG A 943 -27.75 11.08 -19.71
N ARG A 944 -28.01 11.30 -18.43
CA ARG A 944 -27.32 10.59 -17.34
C ARG A 944 -27.64 9.11 -17.33
N GLU A 945 -28.92 8.73 -17.50
CA GLU A 945 -29.33 7.32 -17.56
C GLU A 945 -28.77 6.62 -18.81
N PHE A 946 -28.64 7.33 -19.92
CA PHE A 946 -28.06 6.80 -21.14
C PHE A 946 -26.56 6.55 -20.99
N TYR A 947 -25.81 7.47 -20.41
CA TYR A 947 -24.37 7.24 -20.15
C TYR A 947 -24.16 6.08 -19.18
N ILE A 948 -24.97 5.97 -18.10
CA ILE A 948 -24.91 4.83 -17.18
C ILE A 948 -25.27 3.51 -17.89
N PHE A 949 -26.21 3.53 -18.83
CA PHE A 949 -26.57 2.36 -19.64
C PHE A 949 -25.45 1.99 -20.61
N VAL A 950 -24.84 2.96 -21.29
CA VAL A 950 -23.70 2.74 -22.19
C VAL A 950 -22.50 2.20 -21.41
N ASP A 951 -22.20 2.75 -20.26
CA ASP A 951 -21.12 2.27 -19.38
C ASP A 951 -21.38 0.83 -18.90
N ARG A 952 -22.62 0.50 -18.55
CA ARG A 952 -23.00 -0.88 -18.19
C ARG A 952 -22.94 -1.85 -19.38
N MET A 953 -23.34 -1.42 -20.56
CA MET A 953 -23.23 -2.22 -21.77
C MET A 953 -21.78 -2.39 -22.24
N LEU A 954 -20.96 -1.36 -22.13
CA LEU A 954 -19.53 -1.45 -22.39
C LEU A 954 -18.84 -2.36 -21.38
N ALA A 955 -19.24 -2.32 -20.10
CA ALA A 955 -18.77 -3.24 -19.08
C ALA A 955 -19.15 -4.71 -19.34
N LEU A 956 -20.30 -4.96 -19.96
CA LEU A 956 -20.76 -6.32 -20.30
C LEU A 956 -20.17 -6.85 -21.61
N ILE A 957 -19.94 -5.96 -22.58
CA ILE A 957 -19.46 -6.34 -23.92
C ILE A 957 -17.93 -6.34 -23.99
N PHE A 958 -17.29 -5.48 -23.22
CA PHE A 958 -15.83 -5.33 -23.14
C PHE A 958 -15.37 -5.26 -21.69
N PRO A 959 -15.35 -6.36 -20.96
CA PRO A 959 -14.89 -6.36 -19.56
C PRO A 959 -13.45 -5.84 -19.39
N SER A 960 -12.64 -5.92 -20.45
CA SER A 960 -11.25 -5.44 -20.49
C SER A 960 -11.08 -3.96 -20.91
N MET A 961 -12.09 -3.32 -21.47
CA MET A 961 -11.99 -1.92 -21.93
C MET A 961 -12.43 -0.87 -20.89
N LEU A 962 -13.02 -1.27 -19.79
CA LEU A 962 -13.45 -0.33 -18.74
C LEU A 962 -12.27 0.44 -18.12
N PHE A 963 -11.06 -0.10 -18.22
CA PHE A 963 -9.85 0.54 -17.69
C PHE A 963 -9.29 1.64 -18.59
N VAL A 964 -9.61 1.66 -19.87
CA VAL A 964 -9.11 2.70 -20.78
C VAL A 964 -10.01 3.95 -20.76
N ALA A 965 -11.29 3.81 -20.49
CA ALA A 965 -12.23 4.95 -20.40
C ALA A 965 -12.07 5.75 -19.09
N PHE A 966 -11.64 5.13 -18.00
CA PHE A 966 -11.35 5.81 -16.73
C PHE A 966 -10.00 6.54 -16.70
N ALA A 967 -9.12 6.27 -17.68
CA ALA A 967 -7.85 6.98 -17.84
C ALA A 967 -8.00 8.26 -18.71
N LEU A 968 -9.16 8.50 -19.28
CA LEU A 968 -9.45 9.63 -20.19
C LEU A 968 -10.49 10.61 -19.60
N ALA A 969 -11.05 10.40 -18.46
CA ALA A 969 -11.85 11.32 -17.65
C ALA A 969 -11.05 11.68 -16.38
#